data_37d5fe623f98eba25c90f9ed0f6f39f8
#
_entry.id   37d5fe623f98eba25c90f9ed0f6f39f8
#
_cell.length_a   1.000
_cell.length_b   1.000
_cell.length_c   1.000
_cell.angle_alpha   90.00
_cell.angle_beta   90.00
_cell.angle_gamma   90.00
#
_symmetry.space_group_name_H-M   'P 1'
#
loop_
_entity.id
_entity.type
_entity.pdbx_description
1 polymer ?
#
loop_
_entity_poly.entity_id
_entity_poly.type
_entity_poly.pdbx_seq_one_letter_code
_entity_poly.pdbx_strand_id
1 'polypeptide(L)'
;MKKNKFIPYVMMAALMSAAATVSAQTAADTVSVKKVKGSERNVMLNASDASKPREIQIGLPSEDVNVYENGLPAVYSSAVHKLQYHWRSDASLGEVGLMSPSESAIRTGNIAYSVNSFSKLGQKEFKGVLNYRANHFGMQQFDLNVTGGIGDKWLYSGSVYQNFDPGSFDAKFDEYADRMQMYRAGLTRLFNDNKGKITLQYKYAYSRNTGNELNAAPFIYTGDGSIKEIPGFEPGLASYGPTSGEIEYMDVMDGKMRKANLRDLENNRSHEVALLTDYTFDSGLKWTLDMKYMNAPEANYVDFGGSTISELTEEDGYTLQDGTPYAGLIEGRRTWLHFGKVQNFLVTSELEKTFGRHQLRLGLNEWYYHLDYHSSSFQWTGSVQEYPEILTAPDGSRFRGFNELSPEYTVGSENKLALYLTDNWSISPKLNFYYGGRLEYYRMSADQIAHSRYSGFHIGDTAPNGEVITPANVTKDKLNYAATAQLTYNMTRRFGLTADATVATRFPRINEYAGTGPTEEQYNRVTIPLVRGGLFYKNDWIDLTSMVTYIAKTNNIDQQNLTKPGTSEGKTVLLIYDIQTLGWTTSAEIDPFKGFHLHALFTYQKPVYKNYSASVIFNDGTEMSVNANNMIVKEIPQVLVELDPSYNITKDLRLWLSFRYFGKTYANLQEALYFNGRWETFGGVNWTVNKHLDLGVSVVNFLNQKGAKGTISGSELITKEEAGKYAGCYMSGSYLRPFTVEFSASVKF
;
A
#
# COMPACT_ATOMS: atom_id res chain seq x y z
N MET A 1 14.86 -6.97 34.60
CA MET A 1 16.22 -6.47 34.34
C MET A 1 16.09 -5.15 33.60
N LYS A 2 16.51 -4.02 34.20
CA LYS A 2 16.44 -2.70 33.56
C LYS A 2 17.39 -2.67 32.35
N LYS A 3 16.84 -2.71 31.13
CA LYS A 3 17.61 -2.54 29.88
C LYS A 3 18.01 -1.07 29.74
N ASN A 4 19.28 -0.86 29.42
CA ASN A 4 19.93 0.44 29.25
C ASN A 4 19.20 1.32 28.20
N LYS A 5 18.43 2.29 28.65
CA LYS A 5 17.86 3.39 27.84
C LYS A 5 18.89 4.50 27.51
N PHE A 6 20.18 4.27 27.75
CA PHE A 6 21.22 5.32 27.70
C PHE A 6 21.93 5.48 26.35
N ILE A 7 21.85 4.51 25.44
CA ILE A 7 22.62 4.53 24.18
C ILE A 7 22.16 5.61 23.17
N PRO A 8 20.86 5.94 23.00
CA PRO A 8 20.47 6.96 22.03
C PRO A 8 20.87 8.39 22.39
N TYR A 9 20.98 8.71 23.68
CA TYR A 9 21.35 10.08 24.12
C TYR A 9 22.83 10.40 23.90
N VAL A 10 23.70 9.42 24.03
CA VAL A 10 25.15 9.60 23.80
C VAL A 10 25.47 9.81 22.33
N MET A 11 24.76 9.14 21.45
CA MET A 11 24.94 9.31 19.98
C MET A 11 24.42 10.65 19.49
N MET A 12 23.33 11.15 20.05
CA MET A 12 22.78 12.47 19.73
C MET A 12 23.70 13.63 20.20
N ALA A 13 24.33 13.48 21.37
CA ALA A 13 25.29 14.47 21.88
C ALA A 13 26.61 14.49 21.08
N ALA A 14 27.08 13.33 20.62
CA ALA A 14 28.27 13.21 19.78
C ALA A 14 28.07 13.79 18.37
N LEU A 15 26.85 13.66 17.81
CA LEU A 15 26.51 14.23 16.50
C LEU A 15 26.32 15.74 16.54
N MET A 16 25.80 16.29 17.64
CA MET A 16 25.69 17.73 17.81
C MET A 16 27.05 18.42 18.00
N SER A 17 28.02 17.76 18.59
CA SER A 17 29.38 18.32 18.75
C SER A 17 30.21 18.28 17.45
N ALA A 18 29.93 17.37 16.54
CA ALA A 18 30.58 17.32 15.22
C ALA A 18 30.05 18.39 14.25
N ALA A 19 28.79 18.85 14.42
CA ALA A 19 28.20 19.89 13.59
C ALA A 19 28.74 21.31 13.90
N ALA A 20 29.41 21.51 15.02
CA ALA A 20 29.91 22.82 15.47
C ALA A 20 31.25 23.22 14.86
N THR A 21 31.95 22.37 14.12
CA THR A 21 33.32 22.61 13.63
C THR A 21 33.48 22.77 12.11
N VAL A 22 32.39 22.81 11.34
CA VAL A 22 32.46 23.08 9.89
C VAL A 22 32.20 24.56 9.62
N SER A 23 33.27 25.34 9.48
CA SER A 23 33.27 26.75 9.12
C SER A 23 32.80 27.00 7.69
N ALA A 24 32.04 28.07 7.57
CA ALA A 24 31.44 28.66 6.39
C ALA A 24 32.29 28.67 5.13
N GLN A 25 31.72 28.28 4.00
CA GLN A 25 32.01 28.83 2.71
C GLN A 25 30.73 29.17 1.93
N THR A 26 30.76 30.31 1.34
CA THR A 26 29.78 31.21 0.78
C THR A 26 28.76 30.61 -0.20
N ALA A 27 27.56 31.17 -0.08
CA ALA A 27 26.41 31.03 -0.95
C ALA A 27 26.67 31.33 -2.42
N ALA A 28 26.18 30.49 -3.29
CA ALA A 28 25.43 30.77 -4.52
C ALA A 28 25.11 29.44 -5.20
N ASP A 29 23.89 29.05 -5.05
CA ASP A 29 22.96 28.38 -5.94
C ASP A 29 21.92 27.68 -5.08
N THR A 30 20.94 28.48 -4.71
CA THR A 30 19.66 27.98 -4.27
C THR A 30 19.03 27.26 -5.48
N VAL A 31 19.30 25.97 -5.63
CA VAL A 31 18.31 25.10 -6.21
C VAL A 31 17.10 25.26 -5.29
N SER A 32 16.12 26.01 -5.77
CA SER A 32 14.84 26.13 -5.10
C SER A 32 14.35 24.69 -4.93
N VAL A 33 14.42 24.19 -3.70
CA VAL A 33 13.63 23.02 -3.31
C VAL A 33 12.21 23.42 -3.68
N LYS A 34 11.71 22.86 -4.79
CA LYS A 34 10.33 23.07 -5.21
C LYS A 34 9.52 22.79 -3.97
N LYS A 35 8.85 23.82 -3.41
CA LYS A 35 7.96 23.63 -2.27
C LYS A 35 7.09 22.43 -2.59
N VAL A 36 7.19 21.37 -1.80
CA VAL A 36 6.34 20.21 -1.92
C VAL A 36 4.92 20.75 -1.92
N LYS A 37 4.23 20.65 -3.04
CA LYS A 37 2.84 21.11 -3.16
C LYS A 37 2.02 20.35 -2.11
N GLY A 38 0.96 20.96 -1.57
CA GLY A 38 0.12 20.34 -0.53
C GLY A 38 -0.34 18.93 -0.89
N SER A 39 -0.66 18.68 -2.18
CA SER A 39 -1.02 17.37 -2.74
C SER A 39 0.08 16.30 -2.58
N GLU A 40 1.34 16.65 -2.77
CA GLU A 40 2.47 15.72 -2.65
C GLU A 40 2.70 15.30 -1.19
N ARG A 41 2.46 16.21 -0.25
CA ARG A 41 2.53 15.91 1.18
C ARG A 41 1.42 14.97 1.63
N ASN A 42 0.20 15.16 1.12
CA ASN A 42 -0.96 14.35 1.45
C ASN A 42 -0.82 12.89 1.03
N VAL A 43 -0.11 12.62 -0.07
CA VAL A 43 0.15 11.26 -0.56
C VAL A 43 0.93 10.43 0.46
N MET A 44 1.80 11.07 1.24
CA MET A 44 2.66 10.39 2.19
C MET A 44 2.01 10.19 3.57
N LEU A 45 0.90 10.87 3.85
CA LEU A 45 0.23 10.78 5.15
C LEU A 45 -0.86 9.70 5.12
N ASN A 46 -0.60 8.56 5.71
CA ASN A 46 -1.57 7.50 5.92
C ASN A 46 -1.86 7.32 7.42
N ALA A 47 -3.08 7.60 7.84
CA ALA A 47 -3.48 7.49 9.24
C ALA A 47 -3.60 6.05 9.72
N SER A 48 -3.90 5.13 8.81
CA SER A 48 -4.11 3.73 9.15
C SER A 48 -2.80 2.95 9.26
N ASP A 49 -1.83 3.31 8.43
CA ASP A 49 -0.55 2.62 8.33
C ASP A 49 0.53 3.64 7.93
N ALA A 50 1.36 4.01 8.91
CA ALA A 50 2.46 4.95 8.69
C ALA A 50 3.57 4.38 7.78
N SER A 51 3.58 3.07 7.54
CA SER A 51 4.54 2.39 6.67
C SER A 51 4.23 2.51 5.18
N LYS A 52 3.00 2.88 4.83
CA LYS A 52 2.53 2.99 3.44
C LYS A 52 2.21 4.42 3.05
N PRO A 53 2.41 4.81 1.76
CA PRO A 53 1.79 5.99 1.22
C PRO A 53 0.26 5.92 1.33
N ARG A 54 -0.38 7.09 1.40
CA ARG A 54 -1.83 7.17 1.36
C ARG A 54 -2.36 6.66 0.02
N GLU A 55 -3.42 5.87 0.06
CA GLU A 55 -4.16 5.49 -1.14
C GLU A 55 -4.94 6.68 -1.70
N ILE A 56 -4.81 6.91 -3.00
CA ILE A 56 -5.59 7.91 -3.73
C ILE A 56 -6.60 7.16 -4.58
N GLN A 57 -7.82 7.10 -4.08
CA GLN A 57 -8.91 6.41 -4.76
C GLN A 57 -9.38 7.22 -5.97
N ILE A 58 -9.59 6.52 -7.08
CA ILE A 58 -10.16 7.07 -8.32
C ILE A 58 -11.53 6.46 -8.62
N GLY A 59 -12.21 5.95 -7.60
CA GLY A 59 -13.51 5.30 -7.73
C GLY A 59 -13.45 3.81 -8.09
N LEU A 60 -12.28 3.20 -7.99
CA LEU A 60 -12.08 1.74 -8.07
C LEU A 60 -11.50 1.24 -6.75
N PRO A 61 -11.76 -0.03 -6.37
CA PRO A 61 -11.02 -0.65 -5.28
C PRO A 61 -9.54 -0.50 -5.61
N SER A 62 -8.77 0.09 -4.72
CA SER A 62 -7.34 0.15 -4.88
C SER A 62 -6.74 -1.15 -4.34
N GLU A 63 -5.99 -1.79 -5.19
CA GLU A 63 -4.91 -2.66 -4.78
C GLU A 63 -3.80 -1.77 -4.17
N ASP A 64 -2.69 -2.34 -3.76
CA ASP A 64 -1.54 -1.59 -3.23
C ASP A 64 -1.22 -0.35 -4.06
N VAL A 65 -0.83 0.73 -3.39
CA VAL A 65 -0.38 1.96 -4.05
C VAL A 65 0.79 1.64 -4.98
N ASN A 66 0.64 1.98 -6.25
CA ASN A 66 1.72 1.80 -7.20
C ASN A 66 2.85 2.81 -6.92
N VAL A 67 4.01 2.32 -6.55
CA VAL A 67 5.19 3.12 -6.29
C VAL A 67 6.27 2.79 -7.30
N TYR A 68 6.82 3.83 -7.90
CA TYR A 68 7.96 3.76 -8.81
C TYR A 68 9.16 4.47 -8.20
N GLU A 69 10.33 3.87 -8.35
CA GLU A 69 11.61 4.45 -7.96
C GLU A 69 12.50 4.52 -9.20
N ASN A 70 12.92 5.73 -9.57
CA ASN A 70 13.67 6.00 -10.81
C ASN A 70 12.97 5.46 -12.08
N GLY A 71 11.65 5.60 -12.17
CA GLY A 71 10.85 5.11 -13.30
C GLY A 71 10.61 3.60 -13.35
N LEU A 72 11.11 2.84 -12.38
CA LEU A 72 10.96 1.38 -12.29
C LEU A 72 10.03 1.01 -11.13
N PRO A 73 9.18 -0.03 -11.24
CA PRO A 73 8.36 -0.50 -10.12
C PRO A 73 9.20 -0.79 -8.88
N ALA A 74 8.80 -0.24 -7.73
CA ALA A 74 9.51 -0.47 -6.47
C ALA A 74 9.36 -1.92 -5.99
N VAL A 75 8.19 -2.51 -6.20
CA VAL A 75 7.87 -3.88 -5.81
C VAL A 75 7.10 -4.61 -6.91
N TYR A 76 7.10 -5.94 -6.84
CA TYR A 76 6.13 -6.80 -7.52
C TYR A 76 5.07 -7.20 -6.49
N SER A 77 3.96 -6.46 -6.46
CA SER A 77 2.92 -6.69 -5.46
C SER A 77 2.37 -8.12 -5.54
N SER A 78 2.54 -8.87 -4.47
CA SER A 78 2.08 -10.24 -4.28
C SER A 78 1.80 -10.51 -2.81
N ALA A 79 1.22 -11.65 -2.47
CA ALA A 79 0.95 -12.01 -1.08
C ALA A 79 2.21 -11.97 -0.22
N VAL A 80 3.36 -12.39 -0.77
CA VAL A 80 4.63 -12.43 -0.05
C VAL A 80 5.44 -11.15 -0.19
N HIS A 81 5.33 -10.40 -1.29
CA HIS A 81 6.17 -9.23 -1.60
C HIS A 81 5.34 -7.95 -1.58
N LYS A 82 5.31 -7.29 -0.42
CA LYS A 82 4.48 -6.09 -0.18
C LYS A 82 5.34 -4.81 -0.14
N LEU A 83 4.74 -3.67 -0.48
CA LEU A 83 5.42 -2.37 -0.54
C LEU A 83 6.09 -2.01 0.80
N GLN A 84 5.38 -2.18 1.91
CA GLN A 84 5.88 -1.83 3.25
C GLN A 84 7.13 -2.61 3.68
N TYR A 85 7.46 -3.68 3.01
CA TYR A 85 8.67 -4.47 3.33
C TYR A 85 9.94 -3.96 2.62
N HIS A 86 9.79 -3.19 1.51
CA HIS A 86 10.90 -2.87 0.62
C HIS A 86 11.07 -1.40 0.29
N TRP A 87 10.09 -0.57 0.63
CA TRP A 87 10.12 0.85 0.28
C TRP A 87 9.57 1.72 1.43
N ARG A 88 10.25 2.83 1.66
CA ARG A 88 9.83 3.95 2.51
C ARG A 88 10.22 5.26 1.84
N SER A 89 9.48 6.31 2.11
CA SER A 89 9.94 7.66 1.79
C SER A 89 11.04 8.06 2.78
N ASP A 90 12.25 8.15 2.30
CA ASP A 90 13.44 8.44 3.10
C ASP A 90 14.27 9.60 2.51
N ALA A 91 15.28 10.04 3.24
CA ALA A 91 16.15 11.14 2.86
C ALA A 91 17.03 10.86 1.61
N SER A 92 17.10 9.62 1.14
CA SER A 92 17.80 9.28 -0.11
C SER A 92 17.03 9.69 -1.36
N LEU A 93 15.73 9.98 -1.22
CA LEU A 93 14.89 10.43 -2.32
C LEU A 93 15.02 11.94 -2.51
N GLY A 94 15.29 12.36 -3.74
CA GLY A 94 15.43 13.78 -4.12
C GLY A 94 14.10 14.42 -4.43
N GLU A 95 13.23 13.69 -5.09
CA GLU A 95 11.89 14.11 -5.46
C GLU A 95 10.92 12.95 -5.26
N VAL A 96 9.75 13.24 -4.71
CA VAL A 96 8.63 12.31 -4.60
C VAL A 96 7.39 13.06 -5.07
N GLY A 97 6.70 12.54 -6.05
CA GLY A 97 5.52 13.19 -6.63
C GLY A 97 4.49 12.18 -7.11
N LEU A 98 3.40 12.69 -7.69
CA LEU A 98 2.33 11.88 -8.27
C LEU A 98 2.44 11.85 -9.78
N MET A 99 2.33 10.66 -10.34
CA MET A 99 2.06 10.42 -11.76
C MET A 99 0.55 10.37 -11.96
N SER A 100 0.05 11.12 -12.95
CA SER A 100 -1.38 11.12 -13.28
C SER A 100 -1.82 9.76 -13.85
N PRO A 101 -3.12 9.40 -13.75
CA PRO A 101 -3.62 8.16 -14.34
C PRO A 101 -3.33 8.01 -15.83
N SER A 102 -3.40 9.10 -16.60
CA SER A 102 -3.12 9.09 -18.04
C SER A 102 -1.65 8.84 -18.35
N GLU A 103 -0.74 9.46 -17.60
CA GLU A 103 0.69 9.20 -17.71
C GLU A 103 1.04 7.79 -17.27
N SER A 104 0.49 7.35 -16.14
CA SER A 104 0.68 6.00 -15.63
C SER A 104 0.23 4.94 -16.64
N ALA A 105 -0.92 5.14 -17.29
CA ALA A 105 -1.43 4.21 -18.32
C ALA A 105 -0.42 4.00 -19.44
N ILE A 106 0.22 5.05 -19.93
CA ILE A 106 1.16 4.95 -21.05
C ILE A 106 2.51 4.42 -20.60
N ARG A 107 3.08 4.96 -19.52
CA ARG A 107 4.43 4.57 -19.08
C ARG A 107 4.48 3.20 -18.43
N THR A 108 3.40 2.77 -17.78
CA THR A 108 3.39 1.56 -16.94
C THR A 108 2.33 0.52 -17.32
N GLY A 109 1.34 0.90 -18.15
CA GLY A 109 0.20 0.05 -18.49
C GLY A 109 -0.89 0.00 -17.42
N ASN A 110 -0.85 0.88 -16.40
CA ASN A 110 -1.81 0.88 -15.31
C ASN A 110 -2.52 2.22 -15.14
N ILE A 111 -3.83 2.23 -14.98
CA ILE A 111 -4.62 3.44 -14.71
C ILE A 111 -4.76 3.58 -13.18
N ALA A 112 -3.87 4.34 -12.59
CA ALA A 112 -3.93 4.71 -11.18
C ALA A 112 -3.12 5.99 -10.96
N TYR A 113 -3.39 6.71 -9.87
CA TYR A 113 -2.39 7.62 -9.32
C TYR A 113 -1.25 6.79 -8.78
N SER A 114 -0.03 7.14 -9.15
CA SER A 114 1.16 6.41 -8.74
C SER A 114 2.15 7.36 -8.08
N VAL A 115 2.78 6.90 -7.01
CA VAL A 115 3.90 7.63 -6.41
C VAL A 115 5.13 7.40 -7.30
N ASN A 116 5.74 8.48 -7.74
CA ASN A 116 6.99 8.45 -8.50
C ASN A 116 8.09 9.10 -7.68
N SER A 117 9.17 8.41 -7.44
CA SER A 117 10.30 8.85 -6.61
C SER A 117 11.62 8.72 -7.35
N PHE A 118 12.54 9.63 -7.08
CA PHE A 118 13.87 9.65 -7.70
C PHE A 118 14.96 9.72 -6.64
N SER A 119 15.97 8.87 -6.79
CA SER A 119 17.09 8.80 -5.86
C SER A 119 18.00 10.03 -5.99
N LYS A 120 18.60 10.47 -4.88
CA LYS A 120 19.72 11.41 -4.88
C LYS A 120 20.98 10.68 -5.34
N LEU A 121 21.44 10.98 -6.54
CA LEU A 121 22.56 10.27 -7.19
C LEU A 121 23.95 10.86 -6.89
N GLY A 122 24.03 11.83 -5.98
CA GLY A 122 25.26 12.52 -5.64
C GLY A 122 25.36 13.92 -6.28
N GLN A 123 26.29 14.71 -5.77
CA GLN A 123 26.59 16.08 -6.23
C GLN A 123 28.06 16.40 -5.92
N LYS A 124 28.61 17.50 -6.53
CA LYS A 124 30.03 17.83 -6.34
C LYS A 124 30.37 18.26 -4.92
N GLU A 125 29.50 19.07 -4.32
CA GLU A 125 29.66 19.52 -2.92
C GLU A 125 29.19 18.46 -1.95
N PHE A 126 29.91 18.35 -0.83
CA PHE A 126 29.43 17.49 0.27
C PHE A 126 28.16 18.08 0.89
N LYS A 127 27.11 17.28 0.97
CA LYS A 127 25.88 17.60 1.70
C LYS A 127 25.37 16.37 2.42
N GLY A 128 24.85 16.62 3.60
CA GLY A 128 24.20 15.57 4.39
C GLY A 128 22.92 16.07 5.02
N VAL A 129 22.03 15.13 5.30
CA VAL A 129 20.84 15.34 6.13
C VAL A 129 20.66 14.13 7.03
N LEU A 130 20.42 14.41 8.30
CA LEU A 130 20.03 13.42 9.30
C LEU A 130 18.66 13.82 9.84
N ASN A 131 17.67 12.97 9.62
CA ASN A 131 16.34 13.11 10.19
C ASN A 131 16.17 12.12 11.34
N TYR A 132 15.57 12.58 12.42
CA TYR A 132 15.13 11.76 13.54
C TYR A 132 13.64 12.00 13.77
N ARG A 133 12.87 10.92 13.97
CA ARG A 133 11.47 10.98 14.40
C ARG A 133 11.24 10.03 15.55
N ALA A 134 10.37 10.45 16.48
CA ALA A 134 9.93 9.63 17.58
C ALA A 134 8.47 9.93 17.88
N ASN A 135 7.73 8.97 18.41
CA ASN A 135 6.39 9.20 18.93
C ASN A 135 6.29 8.79 20.41
N HIS A 136 5.19 9.13 21.04
CA HIS A 136 4.99 8.87 22.46
C HIS A 136 4.74 7.39 22.79
N PHE A 137 4.48 6.53 21.78
CA PHE A 137 4.41 5.07 21.95
C PHE A 137 5.79 4.39 21.90
N GLY A 138 6.86 5.12 21.63
CA GLY A 138 8.21 4.60 21.63
C GLY A 138 8.81 4.34 20.25
N MET A 139 8.11 4.70 19.16
CA MET A 139 8.70 4.67 17.82
C MET A 139 9.96 5.51 17.76
N GLN A 140 10.99 5.01 17.11
CA GLN A 140 12.23 5.71 16.78
C GLN A 140 12.60 5.46 15.34
N GLN A 141 12.79 6.54 14.59
CA GLN A 141 13.20 6.49 13.20
C GLN A 141 14.45 7.34 12.99
N PHE A 142 15.43 6.76 12.30
CA PHE A 142 16.67 7.43 11.90
C PHE A 142 16.79 7.37 10.38
N ASP A 143 17.12 8.49 9.77
CA ASP A 143 17.17 8.61 8.32
C ASP A 143 18.31 9.55 7.93
N LEU A 144 19.41 8.96 7.49
CA LEU A 144 20.64 9.66 7.08
C LEU A 144 20.82 9.56 5.57
N ASN A 145 21.11 10.66 4.92
CA ASN A 145 21.60 10.67 3.56
C ASN A 145 22.82 11.60 3.45
N VAL A 146 23.85 11.13 2.77
CA VAL A 146 25.07 11.90 2.43
C VAL A 146 25.37 11.79 0.97
N THR A 147 25.81 12.90 0.36
CA THR A 147 26.22 13.00 -1.04
C THR A 147 27.46 13.85 -1.17
N GLY A 148 28.30 13.58 -2.18
CA GLY A 148 29.48 14.36 -2.42
C GLY A 148 30.18 13.99 -3.73
N GLY A 149 31.29 14.69 -4.03
CA GLY A 149 32.15 14.46 -5.20
C GLY A 149 33.49 13.84 -4.83
N ILE A 150 34.02 13.04 -5.76
CA ILE A 150 35.40 12.52 -5.72
C ILE A 150 36.08 13.01 -6.99
N GLY A 151 36.88 14.08 -6.87
CA GLY A 151 37.40 14.80 -8.01
C GLY A 151 36.32 15.41 -8.90
N ASP A 152 36.60 15.60 -10.19
CA ASP A 152 35.68 16.34 -11.08
C ASP A 152 34.59 15.48 -11.74
N LYS A 153 34.79 14.17 -11.78
CA LYS A 153 33.96 13.27 -12.62
C LYS A 153 33.19 12.22 -11.84
N TRP A 154 33.44 12.05 -10.55
CA TRP A 154 32.77 11.06 -9.74
C TRP A 154 31.96 11.69 -8.62
N LEU A 155 30.77 11.17 -8.42
CA LEU A 155 29.89 11.56 -7.33
C LEU A 155 29.50 10.31 -6.56
N TYR A 156 29.23 10.45 -5.27
CA TYR A 156 28.75 9.37 -4.43
C TYR A 156 27.48 9.76 -3.66
N SER A 157 26.71 8.77 -3.32
CA SER A 157 25.57 8.87 -2.38
C SER A 157 25.58 7.68 -1.43
N GLY A 158 25.17 7.92 -0.20
CA GLY A 158 24.98 6.88 0.81
C GLY A 158 23.80 7.22 1.71
N SER A 159 23.03 6.22 2.09
CA SER A 159 21.93 6.43 3.04
C SER A 159 21.72 5.24 3.97
N VAL A 160 21.20 5.58 5.16
CA VAL A 160 20.78 4.64 6.19
C VAL A 160 19.41 5.06 6.67
N TYR A 161 18.42 4.20 6.53
CA TYR A 161 17.09 4.37 7.10
C TYR A 161 16.83 3.24 8.09
N GLN A 162 16.37 3.57 9.28
CA GLN A 162 15.99 2.62 10.32
C GLN A 162 14.70 3.07 11.00
N ASN A 163 13.74 2.18 11.10
CA ASN A 163 12.50 2.37 11.83
C ASN A 163 12.34 1.25 12.86
N PHE A 164 12.05 1.63 14.10
CA PHE A 164 11.79 0.75 15.24
C PHE A 164 10.51 1.24 15.89
N ASP A 165 9.37 0.70 15.48
CA ASP A 165 8.05 1.12 15.95
C ASP A 165 7.37 -0.04 16.71
N PRO A 166 7.20 0.07 18.04
CA PRO A 166 6.45 -0.92 18.80
C PRO A 166 4.93 -0.89 18.49
N GLY A 167 4.46 0.09 17.73
CA GLY A 167 3.02 0.33 17.52
C GLY A 167 2.40 1.10 18.69
N SER A 168 1.10 1.30 18.62
CA SER A 168 0.30 1.86 19.73
C SER A 168 -0.15 0.79 20.74
N PHE A 169 0.14 -0.47 20.45
CA PHE A 169 -0.17 -1.66 21.24
C PHE A 169 1.12 -2.47 21.42
N ASP A 170 1.44 -2.89 22.63
CA ASP A 170 2.59 -3.76 22.88
C ASP A 170 2.28 -5.19 22.44
N ALA A 171 2.97 -5.70 21.42
CA ALA A 171 2.92 -7.12 21.10
C ALA A 171 3.78 -7.92 22.10
N LYS A 172 3.21 -8.99 22.71
CA LYS A 172 3.97 -9.78 23.69
C LYS A 172 5.05 -10.65 23.06
N PHE A 173 4.84 -11.10 21.83
CA PHE A 173 5.77 -12.01 21.13
C PHE A 173 6.77 -11.29 20.23
N ASP A 174 6.63 -9.99 19.97
CA ASP A 174 7.57 -9.17 19.21
C ASP A 174 7.77 -7.79 19.85
N GLU A 175 9.00 -7.31 19.86
CA GLU A 175 9.39 -6.00 20.42
C GLU A 175 8.90 -4.84 19.54
N TYR A 176 8.74 -5.06 18.21
CA TYR A 176 8.37 -4.03 17.24
C TYR A 176 7.26 -4.52 16.33
N ALA A 177 6.20 -3.74 16.25
CA ALA A 177 5.13 -3.95 15.29
C ALA A 177 5.57 -3.60 13.85
N ASP A 178 6.46 -2.61 13.68
CA ASP A 178 7.10 -2.28 12.40
C ASP A 178 8.60 -2.02 12.60
N ARG A 179 9.42 -2.95 12.11
CA ARG A 179 10.86 -2.82 12.07
C ARG A 179 11.33 -2.82 10.63
N MET A 180 11.98 -1.73 10.21
CA MET A 180 12.54 -1.59 8.86
C MET A 180 13.95 -1.05 8.89
N GLN A 181 14.81 -1.61 8.06
CA GLN A 181 16.19 -1.16 7.84
C GLN A 181 16.47 -1.12 6.34
N MET A 182 16.88 0.03 5.82
CA MET A 182 17.31 0.18 4.44
C MET A 182 18.70 0.84 4.39
N TYR A 183 19.54 0.33 3.52
CA TYR A 183 20.87 0.86 3.27
C TYR A 183 21.04 1.04 1.77
N ARG A 184 21.53 2.21 1.35
CA ARG A 184 21.80 2.50 -0.06
C ARG A 184 23.20 3.04 -0.22
N ALA A 185 23.84 2.65 -1.32
CA ALA A 185 25.10 3.20 -1.77
C ALA A 185 25.07 3.42 -3.27
N GLY A 186 25.51 4.57 -3.74
CA GLY A 186 25.54 4.91 -5.16
C GLY A 186 26.86 5.56 -5.57
N LEU A 187 27.34 5.19 -6.76
CA LEU A 187 28.50 5.79 -7.39
C LEU A 187 28.12 6.27 -8.79
N THR A 188 28.25 7.55 -9.04
CA THR A 188 27.91 8.20 -10.31
C THR A 188 29.17 8.68 -11.01
N ARG A 189 29.31 8.35 -12.29
CA ARG A 189 30.33 8.89 -13.18
C ARG A 189 29.71 9.90 -14.14
N LEU A 190 30.29 11.09 -14.18
CA LEU A 190 30.00 12.13 -15.18
C LEU A 190 30.93 11.97 -16.36
N PHE A 191 30.40 12.16 -17.58
CA PHE A 191 31.17 12.05 -18.82
C PHE A 191 30.68 13.07 -19.87
N ASN A 192 31.47 13.27 -20.93
CA ASN A 192 31.18 14.21 -22.02
C ASN A 192 30.77 15.61 -21.51
N ASP A 193 31.64 16.25 -20.73
CA ASP A 193 31.41 17.57 -20.15
C ASP A 193 30.09 17.70 -19.37
N ASN A 194 29.77 16.64 -18.61
CA ASN A 194 28.56 16.50 -17.82
C ASN A 194 27.25 16.36 -18.62
N LYS A 195 27.32 16.14 -19.94
CA LYS A 195 26.14 15.80 -20.76
C LYS A 195 25.60 14.43 -20.46
N GLY A 196 26.41 13.56 -19.86
CA GLY A 196 26.02 12.21 -19.45
C GLY A 196 26.41 11.89 -18.02
N LYS A 197 25.60 11.07 -17.39
CA LYS A 197 25.89 10.43 -16.12
C LYS A 197 25.46 8.97 -16.15
N ILE A 198 26.23 8.13 -15.47
CA ILE A 198 25.90 6.73 -15.22
C ILE A 198 26.10 6.45 -13.74
N THR A 199 25.10 5.88 -13.11
CA THR A 199 25.08 5.58 -11.68
C THR A 199 24.89 4.09 -11.46
N LEU A 200 25.79 3.48 -10.69
CA LEU A 200 25.58 2.17 -10.11
C LEU A 200 25.08 2.38 -8.67
N GLN A 201 23.92 1.81 -8.34
CA GLN A 201 23.32 1.90 -7.02
C GLN A 201 23.04 0.51 -6.47
N TYR A 202 23.34 0.30 -5.19
CA TYR A 202 22.96 -0.88 -4.43
C TYR A 202 21.98 -0.46 -3.32
N LYS A 203 20.93 -1.26 -3.11
CA LYS A 203 19.99 -1.13 -1.99
C LYS A 203 19.79 -2.47 -1.31
N TYR A 204 19.86 -2.45 0.00
CA TYR A 204 19.45 -3.55 0.86
C TYR A 204 18.26 -3.09 1.70
N ALA A 205 17.22 -3.92 1.79
CA ALA A 205 16.12 -3.73 2.72
C ALA A 205 15.89 -4.98 3.56
N TYR A 206 15.58 -4.77 4.82
CA TYR A 206 15.14 -5.81 5.75
C TYR A 206 13.96 -5.28 6.54
N SER A 207 12.88 -6.06 6.61
CA SER A 207 11.74 -5.67 7.45
C SER A 207 11.09 -6.86 8.15
N ARG A 208 10.49 -6.55 9.29
CA ARG A 208 9.46 -7.31 9.98
C ARG A 208 8.30 -6.35 10.24
N ASN A 209 7.09 -6.73 9.88
CA ASN A 209 5.90 -5.89 10.04
C ASN A 209 4.73 -6.75 10.54
N THR A 210 4.73 -7.01 11.84
CA THR A 210 3.65 -7.72 12.54
C THR A 210 2.47 -6.81 12.84
N GLY A 211 2.66 -5.49 12.75
CA GLY A 211 1.65 -4.49 13.11
C GLY A 211 0.41 -4.47 12.22
N ASN A 212 0.52 -4.93 10.98
CA ASN A 212 -0.65 -5.05 10.10
C ASN A 212 -1.68 -6.05 10.64
N GLU A 213 -1.21 -7.12 11.25
CA GLU A 213 -2.03 -8.22 11.74
C GLU A 213 -2.64 -7.93 13.12
N LEU A 214 -2.07 -6.96 13.83
CA LEU A 214 -2.51 -6.55 15.16
C LEU A 214 -3.54 -5.40 15.13
N ASN A 215 -3.86 -4.90 13.94
CA ASN A 215 -4.75 -3.76 13.73
C ASN A 215 -6.25 -4.13 13.69
N ALA A 216 -6.58 -5.41 13.54
CA ALA A 216 -7.94 -5.91 13.62
C ALA A 216 -8.25 -6.30 15.07
N ALA A 217 -9.42 -5.93 15.55
CA ALA A 217 -9.83 -6.23 16.92
C ALA A 217 -11.36 -6.34 17.06
N PRO A 218 -11.86 -6.98 18.11
CA PRO A 218 -13.27 -7.16 18.32
C PRO A 218 -13.95 -5.88 18.83
N PHE A 219 -15.23 -5.73 18.48
CA PHE A 219 -16.11 -4.66 18.91
C PHE A 219 -17.55 -5.14 18.95
N ILE A 220 -18.44 -4.34 19.56
CA ILE A 220 -19.88 -4.53 19.48
C ILE A 220 -20.43 -3.63 18.38
N TYR A 221 -21.04 -4.23 17.36
CA TYR A 221 -21.71 -3.48 16.29
C TYR A 221 -23.05 -2.96 16.76
N THR A 222 -23.33 -1.66 16.62
CA THR A 222 -24.53 -1.05 17.17
C THR A 222 -25.77 -1.11 16.27
N GLY A 223 -25.58 -1.51 14.99
CA GLY A 223 -26.63 -1.56 13.97
C GLY A 223 -26.83 -0.26 13.21
N ASP A 224 -26.31 0.87 13.69
CA ASP A 224 -26.43 2.19 13.10
C ASP A 224 -25.12 2.70 12.46
N GLY A 225 -24.19 1.79 12.20
CA GLY A 225 -22.87 2.13 11.64
C GLY A 225 -21.84 2.62 12.65
N SER A 226 -22.19 2.64 13.93
CA SER A 226 -21.27 2.90 15.03
C SER A 226 -20.81 1.60 15.69
N ILE A 227 -19.83 1.70 16.57
CA ILE A 227 -19.34 0.59 17.36
C ILE A 227 -19.31 0.95 18.85
N LYS A 228 -19.40 -0.05 19.70
CA LYS A 228 -19.06 0.05 21.12
C LYS A 228 -17.85 -0.80 21.43
N GLU A 229 -17.02 -0.30 22.33
CA GLU A 229 -15.87 -1.04 22.84
C GLU A 229 -16.35 -2.23 23.70
N ILE A 230 -15.59 -3.32 23.66
CA ILE A 230 -15.75 -4.41 24.60
C ILE A 230 -15.15 -3.97 25.93
N PRO A 231 -15.82 -4.19 27.07
CA PRO A 231 -15.28 -3.81 28.37
C PRO A 231 -13.87 -4.37 28.61
N GLY A 232 -12.93 -3.48 29.00
CA GLY A 232 -11.53 -3.83 29.21
C GLY A 232 -10.66 -3.90 27.97
N PHE A 233 -11.22 -3.62 26.76
CA PHE A 233 -10.49 -3.59 25.53
C PHE A 233 -10.61 -2.21 24.85
N GLU A 234 -9.51 -1.44 24.83
CA GLU A 234 -9.49 -0.11 24.22
C GLU A 234 -9.00 -0.21 22.75
N PRO A 235 -9.86 0.07 21.76
CA PRO A 235 -9.51 -0.04 20.35
C PRO A 235 -8.30 0.82 19.96
N GLY A 236 -7.36 0.19 19.22
CA GLY A 236 -6.14 0.85 18.75
C GLY A 236 -5.04 1.00 19.80
N LEU A 237 -5.33 0.76 21.10
CA LEU A 237 -4.36 0.77 22.19
C LEU A 237 -4.14 -0.63 22.78
N ALA A 238 -5.21 -1.44 22.90
CA ALA A 238 -5.10 -2.82 23.35
C ALA A 238 -4.56 -3.71 22.24
N SER A 239 -3.62 -4.60 22.55
CA SER A 239 -3.12 -5.61 21.62
C SER A 239 -4.12 -6.73 21.42
N TYR A 240 -4.39 -7.09 20.18
CA TYR A 240 -5.16 -8.26 19.82
C TYR A 240 -4.32 -9.34 19.11
N GLY A 241 -3.01 -9.23 19.19
CA GLY A 241 -2.07 -10.28 18.85
C GLY A 241 -1.94 -11.33 19.95
N PRO A 242 -1.64 -12.59 19.63
CA PRO A 242 -1.52 -13.65 20.62
C PRO A 242 -0.44 -13.35 21.66
N THR A 243 -0.63 -13.82 22.88
CA THR A 243 0.35 -13.70 23.96
C THR A 243 1.67 -14.41 23.61
N SER A 244 1.57 -15.55 22.91
CA SER A 244 2.72 -16.33 22.42
C SER A 244 2.70 -16.44 20.92
N GLY A 245 3.87 -16.24 20.29
CA GLY A 245 4.06 -16.48 18.85
C GLY A 245 4.30 -17.95 18.48
N GLU A 246 4.35 -18.87 19.45
CA GLU A 246 4.59 -20.30 19.21
C GLU A 246 3.42 -20.94 18.50
N ILE A 247 3.66 -21.53 17.33
CA ILE A 247 2.65 -22.14 16.47
C ILE A 247 3.09 -23.52 15.99
N GLU A 248 2.08 -24.32 15.60
CA GLU A 248 2.27 -25.56 14.84
C GLU A 248 1.49 -25.47 13.53
N TYR A 249 2.06 -25.91 12.44
CA TYR A 249 1.43 -25.93 11.12
C TYR A 249 1.88 -27.13 10.31
N MET A 250 1.08 -27.56 9.36
CA MET A 250 1.44 -28.55 8.35
C MET A 250 2.03 -27.85 7.14
N ASP A 251 3.28 -28.16 6.80
CA ASP A 251 3.92 -27.61 5.62
C ASP A 251 3.28 -28.18 4.35
N VAL A 252 2.75 -27.30 3.50
CA VAL A 252 2.09 -27.69 2.27
C VAL A 252 2.99 -28.43 1.28
N MET A 253 4.32 -28.22 1.40
CA MET A 253 5.29 -28.82 0.49
C MET A 253 5.52 -30.31 0.74
N ASP A 254 5.46 -30.79 1.99
CA ASP A 254 5.81 -32.16 2.34
C ASP A 254 4.88 -32.82 3.37
N GLY A 255 3.83 -32.15 3.82
CA GLY A 255 2.85 -32.65 4.78
C GLY A 255 3.37 -32.81 6.20
N LYS A 256 4.59 -32.38 6.51
CA LYS A 256 5.15 -32.53 7.84
C LYS A 256 4.67 -31.44 8.80
N MET A 257 4.36 -31.84 10.01
CA MET A 257 4.10 -30.90 11.10
C MET A 257 5.40 -30.18 11.48
N ARG A 258 5.32 -28.87 11.55
CA ARG A 258 6.43 -27.99 11.93
C ARG A 258 6.04 -27.10 13.10
N LYS A 259 7.02 -26.80 13.94
CA LYS A 259 6.92 -25.77 14.99
C LYS A 259 7.66 -24.53 14.55
N ALA A 260 7.07 -23.37 14.80
CA ALA A 260 7.67 -22.07 14.45
C ALA A 260 7.23 -21.00 15.44
N ASN A 261 7.85 -19.83 15.34
CA ASN A 261 7.43 -18.63 16.03
C ASN A 261 7.03 -17.57 15.00
N LEU A 262 5.84 -16.99 15.13
CA LEU A 262 5.29 -15.96 14.22
C LEU A 262 6.28 -14.80 14.01
N ARG A 263 7.00 -14.41 15.08
CA ARG A 263 8.05 -13.38 14.97
C ARG A 263 9.13 -13.72 13.96
N ASP A 264 9.56 -14.97 13.91
CA ASP A 264 10.67 -15.42 13.07
C ASP A 264 10.20 -15.68 11.63
N LEU A 265 8.88 -15.86 11.43
CA LEU A 265 8.23 -15.97 10.13
C LEU A 265 8.03 -14.61 9.45
N GLU A 266 8.09 -13.49 10.17
CA GLU A 266 8.18 -12.16 9.59
C GLU A 266 9.64 -11.84 9.24
N ASN A 267 10.08 -12.22 8.04
CA ASN A 267 11.48 -12.11 7.62
C ASN A 267 11.58 -11.75 6.13
N ASN A 268 11.45 -10.47 5.84
CA ASN A 268 11.44 -9.97 4.47
C ASN A 268 12.75 -9.25 4.17
N ARG A 269 13.46 -9.67 3.12
CA ARG A 269 14.76 -9.11 2.72
C ARG A 269 14.79 -8.87 1.23
N SER A 270 15.46 -7.80 0.80
CA SER A 270 15.79 -7.60 -0.61
C SER A 270 17.20 -7.07 -0.82
N HIS A 271 17.78 -7.49 -1.92
CA HIS A 271 19.01 -6.96 -2.48
C HIS A 271 18.70 -6.44 -3.88
N GLU A 272 18.93 -5.16 -4.10
CA GLU A 272 18.71 -4.51 -5.38
C GLU A 272 20.00 -3.91 -5.91
N VAL A 273 20.27 -4.10 -7.19
CA VAL A 273 21.32 -3.41 -7.94
C VAL A 273 20.65 -2.66 -9.08
N ALA A 274 20.89 -1.35 -9.18
CA ALA A 274 20.38 -0.52 -10.25
C ALA A 274 21.50 0.16 -11.03
N LEU A 275 21.32 0.26 -12.34
CA LEU A 275 22.13 1.07 -13.25
C LEU A 275 21.23 2.15 -13.85
N LEU A 276 21.53 3.42 -13.55
CA LEU A 276 20.75 4.57 -13.97
C LEU A 276 21.60 5.43 -14.88
N THR A 277 21.11 5.75 -16.07
CA THR A 277 21.86 6.48 -17.09
C THR A 277 21.02 7.61 -17.67
N ASP A 278 21.58 8.81 -17.69
CA ASP A 278 21.05 9.95 -18.42
C ASP A 278 22.11 10.47 -19.40
N TYR A 279 21.69 10.79 -20.61
CA TYR A 279 22.53 11.41 -21.60
C TYR A 279 21.77 12.44 -22.45
N THR A 280 22.34 13.64 -22.59
CA THR A 280 21.80 14.69 -23.48
C THR A 280 22.74 14.87 -24.64
N PHE A 281 22.28 14.52 -25.84
CA PHE A 281 23.03 14.72 -27.11
C PHE A 281 23.07 16.20 -27.47
N ASP A 282 24.04 16.56 -28.31
CA ASP A 282 24.17 17.95 -28.83
C ASP A 282 22.93 18.41 -29.60
N SER A 283 22.20 17.49 -30.19
CA SER A 283 20.93 17.76 -30.87
C SER A 283 19.78 18.11 -29.91
N GLY A 284 19.99 18.08 -28.58
CA GLY A 284 18.95 18.23 -27.56
C GLY A 284 18.09 16.99 -27.36
N LEU A 285 18.40 15.84 -28.00
CA LEU A 285 17.80 14.55 -27.68
C LEU A 285 18.30 14.11 -26.32
N LYS A 286 17.37 13.75 -25.42
CA LYS A 286 17.69 13.14 -24.14
C LYS A 286 17.43 11.62 -24.21
N TRP A 287 18.32 10.86 -23.64
CA TRP A 287 18.20 9.42 -23.49
C TRP A 287 18.37 9.04 -22.01
N THR A 288 17.43 8.26 -21.51
CA THR A 288 17.53 7.63 -20.19
C THR A 288 17.49 6.10 -20.35
N LEU A 289 18.24 5.41 -19.51
CA LEU A 289 18.23 3.96 -19.41
C LEU A 289 18.36 3.61 -17.94
N ASP A 290 17.28 3.05 -17.39
CA ASP A 290 17.21 2.61 -16.01
C ASP A 290 17.00 1.10 -15.97
N MET A 291 17.88 0.41 -15.25
CA MET A 291 17.89 -1.04 -15.11
C MET A 291 17.93 -1.40 -13.62
N LYS A 292 17.21 -2.42 -13.23
CA LYS A 292 17.23 -2.95 -11.86
C LYS A 292 17.16 -4.46 -11.85
N TYR A 293 18.03 -5.07 -11.05
CA TYR A 293 17.90 -6.46 -10.63
C TYR A 293 17.59 -6.49 -9.14
N MET A 294 16.61 -7.30 -8.74
CA MET A 294 16.26 -7.53 -7.34
C MET A 294 16.16 -9.02 -7.06
N ASN A 295 16.58 -9.40 -5.85
CA ASN A 295 16.38 -10.71 -5.26
C ASN A 295 15.85 -10.55 -3.84
N ALA A 296 14.63 -11.04 -3.58
CA ALA A 296 13.91 -10.86 -2.34
C ALA A 296 13.39 -12.21 -1.81
N PRO A 297 14.16 -12.91 -0.94
CA PRO A 297 13.62 -14.00 -0.15
C PRO A 297 12.77 -13.47 0.99
N GLU A 298 11.60 -14.06 1.20
CA GLU A 298 10.57 -13.53 2.07
C GLU A 298 9.79 -14.61 2.80
N ALA A 299 9.41 -14.28 4.02
CA ALA A 299 8.41 -14.99 4.79
C ALA A 299 7.57 -13.95 5.56
N ASN A 300 6.28 -14.12 5.54
CA ASN A 300 5.35 -13.32 6.34
C ASN A 300 4.07 -14.11 6.62
N TYR A 301 3.22 -13.57 7.48
CA TYR A 301 1.94 -14.19 7.79
C TYR A 301 0.81 -13.16 7.75
N VAL A 302 -0.41 -13.69 7.64
CA VAL A 302 -1.65 -12.93 7.77
C VAL A 302 -2.55 -13.68 8.74
N ASP A 303 -3.07 -12.97 9.74
CA ASP A 303 -3.94 -13.53 10.75
C ASP A 303 -5.31 -12.82 10.68
N PHE A 304 -6.35 -13.58 10.36
CA PHE A 304 -7.69 -13.06 10.23
C PHE A 304 -8.54 -13.50 11.44
N GLY A 305 -9.22 -12.54 12.07
CA GLY A 305 -10.30 -12.84 12.98
C GLY A 305 -11.41 -13.61 12.26
N GLY A 306 -12.04 -14.53 12.96
CA GLY A 306 -13.26 -15.16 12.49
C GLY A 306 -14.45 -14.19 12.52
N SER A 307 -15.49 -14.52 11.77
CA SER A 307 -16.72 -13.72 11.73
C SER A 307 -17.57 -13.84 12.99
N THR A 308 -17.30 -14.83 13.83
CA THR A 308 -18.18 -15.18 14.94
C THR A 308 -17.40 -15.15 16.23
N ILE A 309 -17.71 -14.18 17.07
CA ILE A 309 -17.32 -14.15 18.47
C ILE A 309 -18.47 -14.77 19.23
N SER A 310 -18.19 -15.82 20.01
CA SER A 310 -19.13 -16.54 20.83
C SER A 310 -18.68 -16.62 22.29
N GLU A 311 -19.55 -16.97 23.19
CA GLU A 311 -19.25 -17.11 24.61
C GLU A 311 -19.21 -18.60 24.99
N LEU A 312 -18.16 -18.99 25.70
CA LEU A 312 -17.96 -20.32 26.25
C LEU A 312 -18.28 -20.34 27.74
N THR A 313 -18.74 -21.48 28.19
CA THR A 313 -18.85 -21.86 29.62
C THR A 313 -17.75 -22.85 29.99
N GLU A 314 -17.53 -23.11 31.27
CA GLU A 314 -16.56 -24.12 31.70
C GLU A 314 -16.93 -25.54 31.22
N GLU A 315 -18.23 -25.79 30.96
CA GLU A 315 -18.73 -27.08 30.48
C GLU A 315 -18.28 -27.37 29.03
N ASP A 316 -17.92 -26.33 28.27
CA ASP A 316 -17.40 -26.49 26.91
C ASP A 316 -15.98 -27.08 26.89
N GLY A 317 -15.32 -27.16 28.06
CA GLY A 317 -14.07 -27.90 28.25
C GLY A 317 -12.81 -27.28 27.62
N TYR A 318 -12.85 -26.01 27.25
CA TYR A 318 -11.66 -25.31 26.80
C TYR A 318 -10.77 -24.86 27.96
N THR A 319 -9.46 -24.87 27.77
CA THR A 319 -8.50 -24.44 28.78
C THR A 319 -7.50 -23.42 28.25
N LEU A 320 -7.01 -22.60 29.17
CA LEU A 320 -5.82 -21.76 28.94
C LEU A 320 -4.55 -22.62 28.77
N GLN A 321 -3.44 -21.99 28.40
CA GLN A 321 -2.17 -22.71 28.19
C GLN A 321 -1.65 -23.40 29.46
N ASP A 322 -1.96 -22.88 30.63
CA ASP A 322 -1.58 -23.48 31.95
C ASP A 322 -2.51 -24.58 32.42
N GLY A 323 -3.55 -24.94 31.65
CA GLY A 323 -4.54 -25.93 31.95
C GLY A 323 -5.76 -25.41 32.76
N THR A 324 -5.80 -24.13 33.09
CA THR A 324 -6.96 -23.51 33.77
C THR A 324 -8.18 -23.54 32.85
N PRO A 325 -9.37 -24.01 33.33
CA PRO A 325 -10.63 -23.93 32.59
C PRO A 325 -10.92 -22.51 32.13
N TYR A 326 -11.37 -22.34 30.87
CA TYR A 326 -11.70 -21.05 30.29
C TYR A 326 -13.22 -20.91 30.11
N ALA A 327 -13.77 -19.82 30.63
CA ALA A 327 -15.11 -19.34 30.31
C ALA A 327 -15.06 -17.88 29.89
N GLY A 328 -15.79 -17.48 28.84
CA GLY A 328 -15.82 -16.14 28.30
C GLY A 328 -15.88 -16.10 26.79
N LEU A 329 -15.65 -14.90 26.24
CA LEU A 329 -15.72 -14.69 24.79
C LEU A 329 -14.52 -15.32 24.08
N ILE A 330 -14.81 -15.98 22.96
CA ILE A 330 -13.80 -16.56 22.07
C ILE A 330 -13.99 -16.09 20.63
N GLU A 331 -12.89 -16.10 19.88
CA GLU A 331 -12.88 -15.94 18.44
C GLU A 331 -12.12 -17.08 17.76
N GLY A 332 -12.74 -17.69 16.74
CA GLY A 332 -12.04 -18.57 15.82
C GLY A 332 -11.13 -17.73 14.91
N ARG A 333 -9.84 -18.02 14.90
CA ARG A 333 -8.85 -17.28 14.09
C ARG A 333 -8.22 -18.19 13.04
N ARG A 334 -7.76 -17.56 11.96
CA ARG A 334 -7.20 -18.20 10.78
C ARG A 334 -5.88 -17.55 10.46
N THR A 335 -4.83 -18.34 10.38
CA THR A 335 -3.49 -17.83 10.08
C THR A 335 -2.99 -18.46 8.80
N TRP A 336 -2.55 -17.61 7.86
CA TRP A 336 -1.81 -18.00 6.66
C TRP A 336 -0.35 -17.64 6.80
N LEU A 337 0.50 -18.59 6.48
CA LEU A 337 1.94 -18.44 6.43
C LEU A 337 2.35 -18.40 4.96
N HIS A 338 3.00 -17.32 4.57
CA HIS A 338 3.46 -17.10 3.21
C HIS A 338 4.98 -17.27 3.17
N PHE A 339 5.44 -18.09 2.24
CA PHE A 339 6.86 -18.32 2.00
C PHE A 339 7.15 -18.11 0.53
N GLY A 340 8.28 -17.48 0.23
CA GLY A 340 8.63 -17.33 -1.17
C GLY A 340 9.85 -16.49 -1.45
N LYS A 341 9.99 -16.22 -2.73
CA LYS A 341 11.07 -15.43 -3.27
C LYS A 341 10.59 -14.70 -4.52
N VAL A 342 10.85 -13.40 -4.56
CA VAL A 342 10.66 -12.62 -5.77
C VAL A 342 12.02 -12.26 -6.34
N GLN A 343 12.20 -12.49 -7.63
CA GLN A 343 13.33 -11.99 -8.41
C GLN A 343 12.82 -11.17 -9.56
N ASN A 344 13.44 -10.06 -9.87
CA ASN A 344 13.09 -9.31 -11.05
C ASN A 344 14.30 -8.76 -11.80
N PHE A 345 14.14 -8.56 -13.08
CA PHE A 345 15.04 -7.80 -13.94
C PHE A 345 14.19 -6.82 -14.75
N LEU A 346 14.34 -5.53 -14.45
CA LEU A 346 13.53 -4.47 -15.00
C LEU A 346 14.41 -3.52 -15.80
N VAL A 347 13.96 -3.17 -17.00
CA VAL A 347 14.60 -2.19 -17.87
C VAL A 347 13.55 -1.20 -18.35
N THR A 348 13.86 0.08 -18.25
CA THR A 348 13.12 1.18 -18.90
C THR A 348 14.09 2.04 -19.66
N SER A 349 13.84 2.30 -20.94
CA SER A 349 14.63 3.22 -21.76
C SER A 349 13.70 4.23 -22.41
N GLU A 350 14.03 5.52 -22.31
CA GLU A 350 13.26 6.60 -22.90
C GLU A 350 14.14 7.53 -23.74
N LEU A 351 13.62 7.92 -24.89
CA LEU A 351 14.16 8.99 -25.74
C LEU A 351 13.18 10.15 -25.73
N GLU A 352 13.63 11.33 -25.32
CA GLU A 352 12.81 12.54 -25.30
C GLU A 352 13.43 13.64 -26.13
N LYS A 353 12.61 14.30 -26.95
CA LYS A 353 13.05 15.45 -27.73
C LYS A 353 11.94 16.46 -27.93
N THR A 354 12.28 17.74 -27.72
CA THR A 354 11.43 18.87 -28.10
C THR A 354 11.87 19.40 -29.44
N PHE A 355 10.92 19.54 -30.39
CA PHE A 355 11.14 20.21 -31.64
C PHE A 355 9.89 21.00 -32.04
N GLY A 356 10.08 22.27 -32.30
CA GLY A 356 8.99 23.20 -32.58
C GLY A 356 7.99 23.23 -31.41
N ARG A 357 6.76 22.77 -31.67
CA ARG A 357 5.65 22.77 -30.70
C ARG A 357 5.37 21.38 -30.13
N HIS A 358 6.22 20.42 -30.43
CA HIS A 358 6.05 19.02 -30.00
C HIS A 358 7.11 18.64 -28.96
N GLN A 359 6.70 17.93 -27.92
CA GLN A 359 7.58 17.26 -27.00
C GLN A 359 7.30 15.76 -27.05
N LEU A 360 8.10 15.07 -27.88
CA LEU A 360 7.97 13.63 -28.10
C LEU A 360 8.77 12.85 -27.08
N ARG A 361 8.18 11.74 -26.63
CA ARG A 361 8.85 10.72 -25.82
C ARG A 361 8.54 9.35 -26.41
N LEU A 362 9.58 8.60 -26.73
CA LEU A 362 9.53 7.20 -27.11
C LEU A 362 10.14 6.38 -25.99
N GLY A 363 9.43 5.36 -25.51
CA GLY A 363 9.91 4.53 -24.41
C GLY A 363 9.74 3.05 -24.67
N LEU A 364 10.59 2.27 -24.03
CA LEU A 364 10.59 0.81 -24.02
C LEU A 364 10.69 0.33 -22.57
N ASN A 365 9.84 -0.63 -22.20
CA ASN A 365 9.96 -1.40 -20.96
C ASN A 365 10.21 -2.86 -21.30
N GLU A 366 11.12 -3.47 -20.55
CA GLU A 366 11.31 -4.92 -20.49
C GLU A 366 11.31 -5.28 -19.00
N TRP A 367 10.20 -5.82 -18.50
CA TRP A 367 10.00 -6.12 -17.09
C TRP A 367 9.77 -7.61 -16.90
N TYR A 368 10.78 -8.30 -16.41
CA TYR A 368 10.74 -9.72 -16.10
C TYR A 368 10.63 -9.92 -14.59
N TYR A 369 9.71 -10.78 -14.17
CA TYR A 369 9.52 -11.20 -12.78
C TYR A 369 9.51 -12.72 -12.69
N HIS A 370 10.10 -13.22 -11.63
CA HIS A 370 10.00 -14.61 -11.21
C HIS A 370 9.47 -14.67 -9.79
N LEU A 371 8.44 -15.46 -9.57
CA LEU A 371 7.81 -15.72 -8.29
C LEU A 371 7.97 -17.19 -7.94
N ASP A 372 8.54 -17.48 -6.78
CA ASP A 372 8.49 -18.75 -6.09
C ASP A 372 7.66 -18.50 -4.83
N TYR A 373 6.50 -19.14 -4.70
CA TYR A 373 5.54 -18.84 -3.66
C TYR A 373 4.72 -20.06 -3.28
N HIS A 374 4.61 -20.27 -1.97
CA HIS A 374 3.66 -21.21 -1.39
C HIS A 374 3.14 -20.70 -0.05
N SER A 375 1.97 -21.18 0.35
CA SER A 375 1.40 -20.87 1.64
C SER A 375 0.93 -22.12 2.37
N SER A 376 1.03 -22.09 3.69
CA SER A 376 0.40 -23.06 4.60
C SER A 376 -0.57 -22.32 5.49
N SER A 377 -1.59 -23.00 5.99
CA SER A 377 -2.58 -22.36 6.86
C SER A 377 -2.98 -23.25 8.01
N PHE A 378 -3.50 -22.63 9.07
CA PHE A 378 -4.07 -23.32 10.21
C PHE A 378 -5.12 -22.45 10.89
N GLN A 379 -5.90 -23.06 11.76
CA GLN A 379 -6.90 -22.40 12.58
C GLN A 379 -6.59 -22.60 14.06
N TRP A 380 -7.00 -21.63 14.87
CA TRP A 380 -6.90 -21.69 16.32
C TRP A 380 -8.06 -20.92 16.97
N THR A 381 -8.28 -21.15 18.24
CA THR A 381 -9.30 -20.43 19.02
C THR A 381 -8.58 -19.52 20.01
N GLY A 382 -8.87 -18.23 19.98
CA GLY A 382 -8.33 -17.24 20.89
C GLY A 382 -9.35 -16.75 21.90
N SER A 383 -8.93 -16.43 23.12
CA SER A 383 -9.72 -15.65 24.05
C SER A 383 -9.92 -14.24 23.54
N VAL A 384 -11.10 -13.63 23.74
CA VAL A 384 -11.37 -12.24 23.38
C VAL A 384 -11.05 -11.34 24.57
N GLN A 385 -9.78 -10.95 24.63
CA GLN A 385 -9.24 -10.07 25.67
C GLN A 385 -7.99 -9.35 25.14
N GLU A 386 -7.51 -8.37 25.86
CA GLU A 386 -6.18 -7.83 25.60
C GLU A 386 -5.13 -8.94 25.76
N TYR A 387 -4.26 -9.12 24.76
CA TYR A 387 -3.34 -10.24 24.65
C TYR A 387 -4.05 -11.60 24.66
N PRO A 388 -4.75 -11.96 23.57
CA PRO A 388 -5.43 -13.24 23.46
C PRO A 388 -4.51 -14.41 23.74
N GLU A 389 -5.01 -15.39 24.51
CA GLU A 389 -4.37 -16.68 24.65
C GLU A 389 -4.92 -17.68 23.64
N ILE A 390 -4.03 -18.52 23.12
CA ILE A 390 -4.41 -19.63 22.25
C ILE A 390 -4.97 -20.74 23.16
N LEU A 391 -6.27 -20.99 23.08
CA LEU A 391 -6.95 -21.97 23.91
C LEU A 391 -6.67 -23.39 23.44
N THR A 392 -6.67 -24.33 24.40
CA THR A 392 -6.66 -25.75 24.12
C THR A 392 -8.12 -26.26 24.11
N ALA A 393 -8.51 -26.88 23.00
CA ALA A 393 -9.84 -27.45 22.83
C ALA A 393 -10.03 -28.74 23.70
N PRO A 394 -11.27 -29.23 23.90
CA PRO A 394 -11.53 -30.42 24.69
C PRO A 394 -10.82 -31.69 24.21
N ASP A 395 -10.49 -31.79 22.94
CA ASP A 395 -9.75 -32.89 22.34
C ASP A 395 -8.19 -32.74 22.52
N GLY A 396 -7.74 -31.72 23.22
CA GLY A 396 -6.33 -31.43 23.46
C GLY A 396 -5.65 -30.66 22.33
N SER A 397 -6.33 -30.31 21.23
CA SER A 397 -5.76 -29.58 20.14
C SER A 397 -5.72 -28.07 20.43
N ARG A 398 -4.60 -27.42 20.06
CA ARG A 398 -4.45 -25.95 20.07
C ARG A 398 -4.56 -25.38 18.65
N PHE A 399 -4.11 -26.15 17.68
CA PHE A 399 -4.13 -25.82 16.27
C PHE A 399 -4.84 -26.91 15.49
N ARG A 400 -5.62 -26.52 14.50
CA ARG A 400 -6.44 -27.42 13.69
C ARG A 400 -6.63 -26.87 12.28
N GLY A 401 -7.38 -27.61 11.45
CA GLY A 401 -7.73 -27.15 10.09
C GLY A 401 -6.51 -26.86 9.23
N PHE A 402 -5.46 -27.68 9.38
CA PHE A 402 -4.22 -27.50 8.64
C PHE A 402 -4.47 -27.55 7.13
N ASN A 403 -4.06 -26.49 6.42
CA ASN A 403 -4.24 -26.31 4.99
C ASN A 403 -5.72 -26.42 4.51
N GLU A 404 -6.71 -26.33 5.41
CA GLU A 404 -8.12 -26.29 5.01
C GLU A 404 -8.51 -24.96 4.36
N LEU A 405 -7.77 -23.89 4.62
CA LEU A 405 -8.01 -22.56 4.10
C LEU A 405 -7.21 -22.33 2.83
N SER A 406 -7.41 -23.22 1.86
CA SER A 406 -6.95 -22.96 0.51
C SER A 406 -5.46 -22.60 0.40
N PRO A 407 -4.54 -23.51 0.75
CA PRO A 407 -3.11 -23.27 0.58
C PRO A 407 -2.79 -23.01 -0.88
N GLU A 408 -1.81 -22.15 -1.12
CA GLU A 408 -1.43 -21.69 -2.45
C GLU A 408 -0.08 -22.26 -2.83
N TYR A 409 0.10 -22.54 -4.13
CA TYR A 409 1.39 -22.83 -4.72
C TYR A 409 1.48 -22.20 -6.09
N THR A 410 2.52 -21.40 -6.31
CA THR A 410 2.78 -20.76 -7.60
C THR A 410 4.28 -20.60 -7.79
N VAL A 411 4.85 -21.26 -8.77
CA VAL A 411 6.25 -21.07 -9.17
C VAL A 411 6.31 -20.78 -10.65
N GLY A 412 6.77 -19.59 -11.02
CA GLY A 412 6.79 -19.23 -12.42
C GLY A 412 7.32 -17.83 -12.71
N SER A 413 7.16 -17.43 -13.95
CA SER A 413 7.66 -16.14 -14.43
C SER A 413 6.63 -15.42 -15.28
N GLU A 414 6.66 -14.09 -15.22
CA GLU A 414 5.97 -13.24 -16.18
C GLU A 414 6.92 -12.22 -16.80
N ASN A 415 6.68 -11.89 -18.05
CA ASN A 415 7.43 -10.92 -18.82
C ASN A 415 6.51 -9.90 -19.47
N LYS A 416 6.89 -8.63 -19.44
CA LYS A 416 6.18 -7.49 -20.04
C LYS A 416 7.14 -6.71 -20.92
N LEU A 417 7.07 -6.94 -22.22
CA LEU A 417 7.79 -6.16 -23.22
C LEU A 417 6.86 -5.12 -23.81
N ALA A 418 7.15 -3.84 -23.61
CA ALA A 418 6.28 -2.76 -24.06
C ALA A 418 7.03 -1.66 -24.80
N LEU A 419 6.39 -1.14 -25.84
CA LEU A 419 6.78 0.07 -26.56
C LEU A 419 5.69 1.12 -26.39
N TYR A 420 6.08 2.37 -26.10
CA TYR A 420 5.15 3.46 -25.97
C TYR A 420 5.69 4.78 -26.56
N LEU A 421 4.74 5.60 -26.99
CA LEU A 421 5.00 6.93 -27.55
C LEU A 421 4.04 7.93 -26.91
N THR A 422 4.55 9.11 -26.53
CA THR A 422 3.73 10.25 -26.14
C THR A 422 4.17 11.51 -26.89
N ASP A 423 3.22 12.40 -27.14
CA ASP A 423 3.51 13.75 -27.63
C ASP A 423 2.71 14.79 -26.83
N ASN A 424 3.36 15.81 -26.40
CA ASN A 424 2.74 17.01 -25.83
C ASN A 424 2.82 18.12 -26.88
N TRP A 425 1.72 18.31 -27.63
CA TRP A 425 1.63 19.22 -28.75
C TRP A 425 0.99 20.55 -28.35
N SER A 426 1.76 21.60 -28.30
CA SER A 426 1.29 22.98 -28.12
C SER A 426 0.73 23.51 -29.45
N ILE A 427 -0.52 23.14 -29.81
CA ILE A 427 -1.16 23.52 -31.08
C ILE A 427 -1.17 25.04 -31.24
N SER A 428 -1.48 25.75 -30.14
CA SER A 428 -1.46 27.20 -30.06
C SER A 428 -1.14 27.65 -28.62
N PRO A 429 -0.89 28.92 -28.34
CA PRO A 429 -0.74 29.44 -26.98
C PRO A 429 -1.96 29.16 -26.05
N LYS A 430 -3.13 28.88 -26.66
CA LYS A 430 -4.37 28.58 -25.92
C LYS A 430 -4.72 27.10 -25.89
N LEU A 431 -4.17 26.27 -26.77
CA LEU A 431 -4.60 24.90 -26.97
C LEU A 431 -3.40 23.96 -26.90
N ASN A 432 -3.43 23.10 -25.91
CA ASN A 432 -2.47 22.02 -25.73
C ASN A 432 -3.15 20.66 -25.86
N PHE A 433 -2.51 19.72 -26.56
CA PHE A 433 -2.98 18.38 -26.78
C PHE A 433 -1.88 17.38 -26.41
N TYR A 434 -2.11 16.63 -25.34
CA TYR A 434 -1.26 15.51 -24.95
C TYR A 434 -1.92 14.22 -25.40
N TYR A 435 -1.19 13.38 -26.10
CA TYR A 435 -1.68 12.07 -26.53
C TYR A 435 -0.57 11.04 -26.51
N GLY A 436 -0.94 9.78 -26.45
CA GLY A 436 0.01 8.69 -26.45
C GLY A 436 -0.61 7.32 -26.56
N GLY A 437 0.24 6.35 -26.86
CA GLY A 437 -0.13 4.93 -26.97
C GLY A 437 0.97 4.03 -26.45
N ARG A 438 0.56 2.87 -25.96
CA ARG A 438 1.41 1.77 -25.49
C ARG A 438 0.91 0.46 -26.10
N LEU A 439 1.84 -0.38 -26.52
CA LEU A 439 1.62 -1.79 -26.84
C LEU A 439 2.53 -2.62 -25.95
N GLU A 440 1.98 -3.65 -25.33
CA GLU A 440 2.68 -4.54 -24.41
C GLU A 440 2.41 -6.00 -24.75
N TYR A 441 3.46 -6.74 -25.04
CA TYR A 441 3.42 -8.19 -25.08
C TYR A 441 3.64 -8.73 -23.68
N TYR A 442 2.63 -9.40 -23.16
CA TYR A 442 2.63 -10.05 -21.87
C TYR A 442 2.71 -11.57 -22.05
N ARG A 443 3.64 -12.20 -21.35
CA ARG A 443 3.75 -13.65 -21.30
C ARG A 443 3.94 -14.09 -19.85
N MET A 444 3.21 -15.13 -19.45
CA MET A 444 3.42 -15.82 -18.18
C MET A 444 3.53 -17.33 -18.40
N SER A 445 4.28 -17.99 -17.51
CA SER A 445 4.34 -19.45 -17.39
C SER A 445 4.59 -19.78 -15.93
N ALA A 446 3.69 -20.58 -15.34
CA ALA A 446 3.78 -20.95 -13.92
C ALA A 446 3.22 -22.34 -13.69
N ASP A 447 3.83 -23.03 -12.72
CA ASP A 447 3.31 -24.26 -12.13
C ASP A 447 2.46 -23.85 -10.92
N GLN A 448 1.19 -24.24 -10.92
CA GLN A 448 0.22 -23.80 -9.93
C GLN A 448 -0.63 -24.96 -9.41
N ILE A 449 -1.05 -24.85 -8.15
CA ILE A 449 -2.12 -25.70 -7.59
C ILE A 449 -3.31 -24.80 -7.30
N ALA A 450 -4.45 -25.18 -7.82
CA ALA A 450 -5.72 -24.51 -7.58
C ALA A 450 -6.25 -24.87 -6.19
N HIS A 451 -6.09 -23.97 -5.26
CA HIS A 451 -6.46 -24.21 -3.87
C HIS A 451 -7.96 -24.40 -3.62
N SER A 452 -8.84 -23.83 -4.43
CA SER A 452 -10.30 -24.05 -4.27
C SER A 452 -10.76 -25.48 -4.57
N ARG A 453 -9.90 -26.28 -5.17
CA ARG A 453 -10.22 -27.66 -5.56
C ARG A 453 -9.96 -28.64 -4.44
N TYR A 454 -9.07 -28.32 -3.51
CA TYR A 454 -8.61 -29.21 -2.46
C TYR A 454 -8.56 -28.48 -1.12
N SER A 455 -8.80 -29.21 -0.03
CA SER A 455 -8.78 -28.69 1.33
C SER A 455 -8.05 -29.69 2.23
N GLY A 456 -7.22 -29.22 3.14
CA GLY A 456 -6.49 -30.06 4.08
C GLY A 456 -5.36 -30.87 3.46
N PHE A 457 -4.78 -30.45 2.34
CA PHE A 457 -3.81 -31.22 1.56
C PHE A 457 -2.37 -30.71 1.71
N HIS A 458 -1.44 -31.54 1.23
CA HIS A 458 -0.07 -31.15 0.87
C HIS A 458 0.25 -31.62 -0.55
N ILE A 459 1.33 -31.13 -1.14
CA ILE A 459 1.79 -31.53 -2.47
C ILE A 459 2.22 -33.00 -2.43
N GLY A 460 1.73 -33.79 -3.40
CA GLY A 460 1.94 -35.23 -3.46
C GLY A 460 0.91 -36.07 -2.72
N ASP A 461 -0.04 -35.46 -2.00
CA ASP A 461 -1.12 -36.14 -1.35
C ASP A 461 -2.12 -36.71 -2.39
N THR A 462 -2.94 -37.65 -1.97
CA THR A 462 -3.98 -38.24 -2.81
C THR A 462 -5.34 -37.70 -2.41
N ALA A 463 -5.97 -36.96 -3.31
CA ALA A 463 -7.31 -36.42 -3.11
C ALA A 463 -8.37 -37.56 -2.98
N PRO A 464 -9.56 -37.28 -2.40
CA PRO A 464 -10.62 -38.28 -2.25
C PRO A 464 -11.07 -38.94 -3.56
N ASN A 465 -10.87 -38.31 -4.68
CA ASN A 465 -11.15 -38.85 -6.03
C ASN A 465 -10.03 -39.74 -6.58
N GLY A 466 -8.95 -39.98 -5.84
CA GLY A 466 -7.79 -40.79 -6.24
C GLY A 466 -6.73 -40.05 -7.06
N GLU A 467 -6.91 -38.74 -7.29
CA GLU A 467 -5.93 -37.90 -8.03
C GLU A 467 -4.79 -37.50 -7.09
N VAL A 468 -3.53 -37.59 -7.58
CA VAL A 468 -2.38 -37.09 -6.83
C VAL A 468 -2.29 -35.56 -7.03
N ILE A 469 -2.23 -34.82 -5.94
CA ILE A 469 -2.16 -33.34 -5.94
C ILE A 469 -0.77 -32.92 -6.37
N THR A 470 -0.64 -32.43 -7.59
CA THR A 470 0.61 -31.94 -8.18
C THR A 470 0.39 -30.61 -8.87
N PRO A 471 1.42 -29.73 -8.91
CA PRO A 471 1.34 -28.49 -9.69
C PRO A 471 1.10 -28.77 -11.18
N ALA A 472 0.23 -28.00 -11.79
CA ALA A 472 -0.03 -28.00 -13.22
C ALA A 472 0.55 -26.75 -13.89
N ASN A 473 1.20 -26.91 -15.03
CA ASN A 473 1.74 -25.81 -15.80
C ASN A 473 0.64 -25.02 -16.51
N VAL A 474 0.68 -23.72 -16.36
CA VAL A 474 -0.17 -22.77 -17.07
C VAL A 474 0.73 -21.77 -17.80
N THR A 475 0.61 -21.72 -19.12
CA THR A 475 1.32 -20.76 -19.96
C THR A 475 0.32 -19.95 -20.77
N LYS A 476 0.40 -18.62 -20.70
CA LYS A 476 -0.43 -17.68 -21.45
C LYS A 476 0.42 -16.55 -21.99
N ASP A 477 0.09 -16.11 -23.20
CA ASP A 477 0.64 -14.93 -23.83
C ASP A 477 -0.46 -14.07 -24.41
N LYS A 478 -0.34 -12.76 -24.27
CA LYS A 478 -1.38 -11.81 -24.63
C LYS A 478 -0.79 -10.45 -25.02
N LEU A 479 -1.54 -9.73 -25.85
CA LEU A 479 -1.21 -8.34 -26.21
C LEU A 479 -2.11 -7.38 -25.41
N ASN A 480 -1.49 -6.55 -24.57
CA ASN A 480 -2.12 -5.42 -23.88
C ASN A 480 -1.91 -4.13 -24.65
N TYR A 481 -2.77 -3.16 -24.43
CA TYR A 481 -2.60 -1.82 -24.98
C TYR A 481 -3.08 -0.76 -23.99
N ALA A 482 -2.52 0.44 -24.13
CA ALA A 482 -3.07 1.64 -23.53
C ALA A 482 -3.05 2.80 -24.54
N ALA A 483 -4.02 3.68 -24.41
CA ALA A 483 -4.09 4.90 -25.19
C ALA A 483 -4.63 6.04 -24.34
N THR A 484 -4.13 7.26 -24.57
CA THR A 484 -4.60 8.47 -23.90
C THR A 484 -4.68 9.64 -24.85
N ALA A 485 -5.66 10.52 -24.63
CA ALA A 485 -5.80 11.81 -25.28
C ALA A 485 -6.29 12.82 -24.27
N GLN A 486 -5.57 13.90 -24.07
CA GLN A 486 -5.88 14.98 -23.14
C GLN A 486 -5.84 16.33 -23.87
N LEU A 487 -6.91 17.09 -23.78
CA LEU A 487 -7.04 18.43 -24.34
C LEU A 487 -7.14 19.46 -23.23
N THR A 488 -6.34 20.52 -23.32
CA THR A 488 -6.41 21.67 -22.42
C THR A 488 -6.58 22.94 -23.28
N TYR A 489 -7.70 23.66 -23.03
CA TYR A 489 -8.02 24.87 -23.74
C TYR A 489 -8.13 26.08 -22.81
N ASN A 490 -7.20 27.02 -22.93
CA ASN A 490 -7.16 28.29 -22.20
C ASN A 490 -8.07 29.31 -22.90
N MET A 491 -9.35 29.41 -22.50
CA MET A 491 -10.29 30.39 -23.04
C MET A 491 -9.80 31.82 -22.77
N THR A 492 -9.33 32.05 -21.57
CA THR A 492 -8.70 33.29 -21.11
C THR A 492 -7.38 32.97 -20.40
N ARG A 493 -6.65 34.00 -19.91
CA ARG A 493 -5.46 33.78 -19.05
C ARG A 493 -5.79 33.14 -17.69
N ARG A 494 -7.05 33.19 -17.28
CA ARG A 494 -7.48 32.75 -15.94
C ARG A 494 -8.45 31.56 -15.97
N PHE A 495 -9.11 31.30 -17.09
CA PHE A 495 -10.15 30.29 -17.20
C PHE A 495 -9.93 29.41 -18.42
N GLY A 496 -10.11 28.11 -18.24
CA GLY A 496 -10.03 27.15 -19.33
C GLY A 496 -10.80 25.88 -19.07
N LEU A 497 -10.78 24.99 -20.05
CA LEU A 497 -11.41 23.69 -20.06
C LEU A 497 -10.34 22.61 -20.21
N THR A 498 -10.60 21.46 -19.63
CA THR A 498 -9.78 20.25 -19.81
C THR A 498 -10.67 19.05 -20.03
N ALA A 499 -10.23 18.14 -20.87
CA ALA A 499 -10.87 16.86 -21.09
C ALA A 499 -9.78 15.81 -21.32
N ASP A 500 -9.95 14.62 -20.78
CA ASP A 500 -9.12 13.48 -21.12
C ASP A 500 -9.93 12.20 -21.27
N ALA A 501 -9.42 11.31 -22.12
CA ALA A 501 -9.89 9.96 -22.31
C ALA A 501 -8.68 9.04 -22.32
N THR A 502 -8.71 8.03 -21.49
CA THR A 502 -7.63 7.04 -21.34
C THR A 502 -8.23 5.66 -21.26
N VAL A 503 -7.61 4.69 -21.93
CA VAL A 503 -7.94 3.28 -21.77
C VAL A 503 -6.64 2.51 -21.55
N ALA A 504 -6.67 1.57 -20.63
CA ALA A 504 -5.59 0.58 -20.48
C ALA A 504 -6.18 -0.81 -20.32
N THR A 505 -5.43 -1.79 -20.78
CA THR A 505 -5.78 -3.20 -20.64
C THR A 505 -4.65 -3.93 -19.93
N ARG A 506 -5.02 -4.92 -19.12
CA ARG A 506 -4.06 -5.82 -18.48
C ARG A 506 -4.59 -7.24 -18.44
N PHE A 507 -3.71 -8.20 -18.34
CA PHE A 507 -4.05 -9.55 -17.90
C PHE A 507 -3.70 -9.69 -16.41
N PRO A 508 -4.41 -10.56 -15.70
CA PRO A 508 -4.07 -10.87 -14.32
C PRO A 508 -2.62 -11.33 -14.20
N ARG A 509 -1.99 -11.04 -13.07
CA ARG A 509 -0.62 -11.46 -12.77
C ARG A 509 -0.60 -12.94 -12.38
N ILE A 510 0.58 -13.54 -12.36
CA ILE A 510 0.80 -14.93 -11.96
C ILE A 510 0.07 -15.30 -10.68
N ASN A 511 0.19 -14.48 -9.63
CA ASN A 511 -0.40 -14.75 -8.31
C ASN A 511 -1.92 -14.55 -8.26
N GLU A 512 -2.51 -13.84 -9.21
CA GLU A 512 -3.97 -13.65 -9.28
C GLU A 512 -4.71 -14.89 -9.78
N TYR A 513 -4.00 -15.86 -10.36
CA TYR A 513 -4.56 -17.12 -10.82
C TYR A 513 -4.44 -18.27 -9.81
N ALA A 514 -3.71 -18.09 -8.73
CA ALA A 514 -3.33 -19.17 -7.82
C ALA A 514 -4.50 -19.81 -7.07
N GLY A 515 -5.68 -19.20 -7.07
CA GLY A 515 -6.74 -19.58 -6.14
C GLY A 515 -7.68 -20.69 -6.56
N THR A 516 -7.97 -20.92 -7.83
CA THR A 516 -9.17 -21.68 -8.20
C THR A 516 -8.98 -22.71 -9.30
N GLY A 517 -7.78 -22.85 -9.83
CA GLY A 517 -7.57 -23.52 -11.13
C GLY A 517 -8.18 -22.69 -12.23
N PRO A 518 -7.37 -22.16 -13.09
CA PRO A 518 -7.80 -21.16 -14.04
C PRO A 518 -8.83 -21.77 -15.02
N THR A 519 -10.04 -21.23 -15.00
CA THR A 519 -10.98 -21.39 -16.10
C THR A 519 -10.54 -20.49 -17.26
N GLU A 520 -10.94 -20.79 -18.49
CA GLU A 520 -10.62 -19.91 -19.63
C GLU A 520 -11.14 -18.48 -19.45
N GLU A 521 -12.21 -18.29 -18.68
CA GLU A 521 -12.80 -16.99 -18.34
C GLU A 521 -11.88 -16.12 -17.48
N GLN A 522 -11.05 -16.72 -16.62
CA GLN A 522 -10.06 -16.01 -15.78
C GLN A 522 -8.94 -15.39 -16.61
N TYR A 523 -8.73 -15.86 -17.84
CA TYR A 523 -7.76 -15.27 -18.76
C TYR A 523 -8.35 -14.15 -19.62
N ASN A 524 -9.51 -13.61 -19.23
CA ASN A 524 -10.08 -12.46 -19.88
C ASN A 524 -9.27 -11.20 -19.58
N ARG A 525 -9.19 -10.35 -20.57
CA ARG A 525 -8.54 -9.05 -20.45
C ARG A 525 -9.33 -8.14 -19.52
N VAL A 526 -8.67 -7.61 -18.51
CA VAL A 526 -9.19 -6.49 -17.71
C VAL A 526 -9.03 -5.22 -18.54
N THR A 527 -10.11 -4.47 -18.70
CA THR A 527 -10.11 -3.18 -19.42
C THR A 527 -10.56 -2.07 -18.48
N ILE A 528 -9.80 -0.98 -18.46
CA ILE A 528 -10.06 0.18 -17.60
C ILE A 528 -10.19 1.42 -18.48
N PRO A 529 -11.40 1.81 -18.90
CA PRO A 529 -11.66 3.11 -19.51
C PRO A 529 -11.80 4.19 -18.43
N LEU A 530 -11.20 5.36 -18.67
CA LEU A 530 -11.28 6.57 -17.87
C LEU A 530 -11.61 7.73 -18.81
N VAL A 531 -12.67 8.46 -18.51
CA VAL A 531 -13.03 9.70 -19.23
C VAL A 531 -13.28 10.79 -18.21
N ARG A 532 -12.64 11.94 -18.40
CA ARG A 532 -12.81 13.11 -17.53
C ARG A 532 -13.02 14.35 -18.35
N GLY A 533 -13.83 15.27 -17.82
CA GLY A 533 -14.02 16.58 -18.41
C GLY A 533 -14.32 17.61 -17.34
N GLY A 534 -13.80 18.81 -17.51
CA GLY A 534 -13.97 19.83 -16.49
C GLY A 534 -13.41 21.18 -16.87
N LEU A 535 -13.37 22.03 -15.88
CA LEU A 535 -12.91 23.41 -15.99
C LEU A 535 -11.81 23.69 -14.96
N PHE A 536 -11.00 24.67 -15.24
CA PHE A 536 -10.05 25.23 -14.30
C PHE A 536 -10.12 26.76 -14.30
N TYR A 537 -9.85 27.33 -13.14
CA TYR A 537 -9.75 28.77 -12.94
C TYR A 537 -8.53 29.09 -12.10
N LYS A 538 -7.72 30.06 -12.54
CA LYS A 538 -6.50 30.46 -11.87
C LYS A 538 -6.35 31.97 -11.82
N ASN A 539 -6.05 32.50 -10.65
CA ASN A 539 -5.61 33.88 -10.46
C ASN A 539 -4.50 33.93 -9.40
N ASP A 540 -4.20 35.11 -8.86
CA ASP A 540 -3.07 35.33 -7.94
C ASP A 540 -3.27 34.65 -6.57
N TRP A 541 -4.50 34.31 -6.19
CA TRP A 541 -4.83 33.77 -4.87
C TRP A 541 -5.63 32.45 -4.90
N ILE A 542 -6.05 31.96 -6.04
CA ILE A 542 -6.75 30.67 -6.18
C ILE A 542 -6.37 29.96 -7.48
N ASP A 543 -6.08 28.67 -7.38
CA ASP A 543 -5.97 27.72 -8.48
C ASP A 543 -7.02 26.63 -8.25
N LEU A 544 -8.05 26.57 -9.08
CA LEU A 544 -9.20 25.70 -8.92
C LEU A 544 -9.37 24.82 -10.16
N THR A 545 -9.61 23.53 -9.93
CA THR A 545 -9.97 22.55 -10.97
C THR A 545 -11.21 21.78 -10.53
N SER A 546 -12.19 21.66 -11.42
CA SER A 546 -13.42 20.90 -11.18
C SER A 546 -13.70 19.97 -12.35
N MET A 547 -13.85 18.67 -12.07
CA MET A 547 -13.92 17.61 -13.10
C MET A 547 -15.01 16.61 -12.79
N VAL A 548 -15.73 16.20 -13.83
CA VAL A 548 -16.56 14.99 -13.82
C VAL A 548 -15.75 13.85 -14.38
N THR A 549 -15.81 12.69 -13.73
CA THR A 549 -15.03 11.50 -14.05
C THR A 549 -15.95 10.29 -14.22
N TYR A 550 -15.79 9.57 -15.31
CA TYR A 550 -16.28 8.20 -15.47
C TYR A 550 -15.09 7.25 -15.55
N ILE A 551 -15.10 6.23 -14.72
CA ILE A 551 -14.12 5.14 -14.75
C ILE A 551 -14.83 3.81 -14.57
N ALA A 552 -14.33 2.78 -15.29
CA ALA A 552 -14.81 1.41 -15.11
C ALA A 552 -13.62 0.43 -15.07
N LYS A 553 -13.85 -0.75 -14.52
CA LYS A 553 -12.94 -1.88 -14.58
C LYS A 553 -13.76 -3.11 -14.92
N THR A 554 -13.50 -3.71 -16.06
CA THR A 554 -14.22 -4.91 -16.52
C THR A 554 -13.40 -6.16 -16.23
N ASN A 555 -14.08 -7.30 -16.06
CA ASN A 555 -13.47 -8.59 -15.77
C ASN A 555 -12.53 -8.53 -14.54
N ASN A 556 -12.93 -7.82 -13.49
CA ASN A 556 -12.20 -7.87 -12.24
C ASN A 556 -12.31 -9.26 -11.64
N ILE A 557 -11.17 -9.85 -11.32
CA ILE A 557 -11.09 -11.17 -10.70
C ILE A 557 -10.85 -10.98 -9.22
N ASP A 558 -11.65 -11.63 -8.39
CA ASP A 558 -11.54 -11.57 -6.95
C ASP A 558 -11.97 -12.89 -6.31
N GLN A 559 -11.37 -13.21 -5.20
CA GLN A 559 -11.77 -14.35 -4.37
C GLN A 559 -12.54 -13.83 -3.16
N GLN A 560 -13.77 -14.30 -3.00
CA GLN A 560 -14.58 -13.95 -1.84
C GLN A 560 -14.84 -15.20 -1.00
N ASN A 561 -14.60 -15.08 0.30
CA ASN A 561 -15.04 -16.08 1.25
C ASN A 561 -16.48 -15.74 1.68
N LEU A 562 -17.44 -16.52 1.22
CA LEU A 562 -18.84 -16.38 1.57
C LEU A 562 -19.13 -17.23 2.81
N THR A 563 -19.35 -16.59 3.94
CA THR A 563 -19.60 -17.25 5.21
C THR A 563 -21.11 -17.42 5.45
N LYS A 564 -21.52 -18.59 5.88
CA LYS A 564 -22.91 -18.86 6.27
C LYS A 564 -23.27 -18.02 7.51
N PRO A 565 -24.30 -17.17 7.43
CA PRO A 565 -24.68 -16.30 8.55
C PRO A 565 -24.90 -17.06 9.85
N GLY A 566 -24.32 -16.56 10.94
CA GLY A 566 -24.43 -17.17 12.27
C GLY A 566 -23.52 -18.39 12.49
N THR A 567 -22.61 -18.69 11.57
CA THR A 567 -21.65 -19.80 11.69
C THR A 567 -20.24 -19.36 11.29
N SER A 568 -19.25 -20.21 11.53
CA SER A 568 -17.88 -20.05 11.03
C SER A 568 -17.64 -20.75 9.67
N GLU A 569 -18.67 -21.41 9.11
CA GLU A 569 -18.53 -22.12 7.84
C GLU A 569 -18.41 -21.13 6.68
N GLY A 570 -17.26 -21.09 6.02
CA GLY A 570 -16.98 -20.28 4.85
C GLY A 570 -16.68 -21.12 3.61
N LYS A 571 -17.08 -20.62 2.44
CA LYS A 571 -16.74 -21.19 1.13
C LYS A 571 -16.12 -20.11 0.27
N THR A 572 -14.94 -20.37 -0.24
CA THR A 572 -14.27 -19.48 -1.16
C THR A 572 -14.82 -19.64 -2.56
N VAL A 573 -15.27 -18.55 -3.16
CA VAL A 573 -15.73 -18.49 -4.55
C VAL A 573 -14.85 -17.55 -5.35
N LEU A 574 -14.55 -17.92 -6.59
CA LEU A 574 -13.96 -17.02 -7.55
C LEU A 574 -15.06 -16.21 -8.23
N LEU A 575 -14.86 -14.93 -8.33
CA LEU A 575 -15.79 -14.00 -8.97
C LEU A 575 -15.11 -13.25 -10.10
N ILE A 576 -15.84 -13.11 -11.19
CA ILE A 576 -15.48 -12.22 -12.29
C ILE A 576 -16.63 -11.23 -12.42
N TYR A 577 -16.32 -9.96 -12.21
CA TYR A 577 -17.32 -8.89 -12.18
C TYR A 577 -16.76 -7.56 -12.70
N ASP A 578 -17.63 -6.60 -12.92
CA ASP A 578 -17.25 -5.27 -13.33
C ASP A 578 -17.51 -4.24 -12.22
N ILE A 579 -16.81 -3.11 -12.30
CA ILE A 579 -17.07 -1.93 -11.48
C ILE A 579 -17.24 -0.73 -12.40
N GLN A 580 -18.20 0.13 -12.10
CA GLN A 580 -18.42 1.39 -12.79
C GLN A 580 -18.59 2.52 -11.78
N THR A 581 -17.89 3.62 -12.01
CA THR A 581 -17.94 4.78 -11.12
C THR A 581 -18.16 6.06 -11.93
N LEU A 582 -19.18 6.82 -11.55
CA LEU A 582 -19.36 8.20 -11.95
C LEU A 582 -19.01 9.08 -10.75
N GLY A 583 -18.17 10.08 -10.94
CA GLY A 583 -17.72 10.97 -9.88
C GLY A 583 -17.57 12.41 -10.32
N TRP A 584 -17.50 13.29 -9.33
CA TRP A 584 -17.20 14.70 -9.48
C TRP A 584 -16.16 15.08 -8.43
N THR A 585 -15.06 15.70 -8.86
CA THR A 585 -13.98 16.14 -7.98
C THR A 585 -13.66 17.61 -8.22
N THR A 586 -13.57 18.37 -7.16
CA THR A 586 -13.10 19.75 -7.19
C THR A 586 -11.90 19.89 -6.26
N SER A 587 -10.80 20.41 -6.78
CA SER A 587 -9.57 20.71 -6.04
C SER A 587 -9.26 22.20 -6.15
N ALA A 588 -8.83 22.81 -5.05
CA ALA A 588 -8.44 24.21 -5.00
C ALA A 588 -7.20 24.42 -4.13
N GLU A 589 -6.25 25.22 -4.64
CA GLU A 589 -5.15 25.81 -3.90
C GLU A 589 -5.47 27.28 -3.66
N ILE A 590 -5.50 27.73 -2.42
CA ILE A 590 -6.01 29.04 -2.04
C ILE A 590 -5.00 29.76 -1.16
N ASP A 591 -4.49 30.89 -1.65
CA ASP A 591 -3.51 31.79 -0.99
C ASP A 591 -4.13 33.20 -0.80
N PRO A 592 -5.14 33.40 0.08
CA PRO A 592 -5.92 34.63 0.14
C PRO A 592 -5.16 35.82 0.72
N PHE A 593 -4.14 35.56 1.53
CA PHE A 593 -3.22 36.56 2.11
C PHE A 593 -1.87 35.97 2.43
N LYS A 594 -0.88 36.83 2.63
CA LYS A 594 0.51 36.42 2.86
C LYS A 594 0.65 35.48 4.06
N GLY A 595 1.27 34.33 3.82
CA GLY A 595 1.58 33.33 4.82
C GLY A 595 0.50 32.25 5.02
N PHE A 596 -0.73 32.48 4.58
CA PHE A 596 -1.79 31.47 4.61
C PHE A 596 -1.85 30.70 3.30
N HIS A 597 -2.05 29.38 3.39
CA HIS A 597 -2.27 28.49 2.28
C HIS A 597 -3.29 27.44 2.66
N LEU A 598 -4.25 27.17 1.79
CA LEU A 598 -5.27 26.13 1.96
C LEU A 598 -5.32 25.28 0.68
N HIS A 599 -5.04 24.00 0.80
CA HIS A 599 -5.47 23.00 -0.18
C HIS A 599 -6.85 22.48 0.25
N ALA A 600 -7.80 22.45 -0.69
CA ALA A 600 -9.13 21.91 -0.50
C ALA A 600 -9.47 20.94 -1.61
N LEU A 601 -9.97 19.75 -1.25
CA LEU A 601 -10.43 18.72 -2.17
C LEU A 601 -11.83 18.26 -1.74
N PHE A 602 -12.75 18.20 -2.69
CA PHE A 602 -14.06 17.58 -2.55
C PHE A 602 -14.25 16.54 -3.65
N THR A 603 -14.66 15.33 -3.29
CA THR A 603 -15.03 14.29 -4.24
C THR A 603 -16.39 13.69 -3.86
N TYR A 604 -17.28 13.63 -4.82
CA TYR A 604 -18.48 12.79 -4.80
C TYR A 604 -18.35 11.71 -5.86
N GLN A 605 -18.59 10.45 -5.49
CA GLN A 605 -18.45 9.31 -6.39
C GLN A 605 -19.48 8.24 -6.08
N LYS A 606 -19.92 7.53 -7.13
CA LYS A 606 -20.86 6.41 -7.01
C LYS A 606 -20.26 5.16 -7.67
N PRO A 607 -19.40 4.42 -6.97
CA PRO A 607 -18.87 3.15 -7.44
C PRO A 607 -19.92 2.06 -7.26
N VAL A 608 -20.23 1.31 -8.33
CA VAL A 608 -21.22 0.23 -8.29
C VAL A 608 -20.68 -1.03 -8.93
N TYR A 609 -21.03 -2.17 -8.34
CA TYR A 609 -20.79 -3.48 -8.93
C TYR A 609 -21.70 -3.71 -10.15
N LYS A 610 -21.19 -4.42 -11.14
CA LYS A 610 -21.91 -4.93 -12.31
C LYS A 610 -21.52 -6.39 -12.55
N ASN A 611 -22.45 -7.18 -13.06
CA ASN A 611 -22.23 -8.60 -13.33
C ASN A 611 -21.76 -9.41 -12.12
N TYR A 612 -22.14 -8.96 -10.91
CA TYR A 612 -21.70 -9.56 -9.65
C TYR A 612 -22.80 -10.49 -9.09
N SER A 613 -22.61 -11.78 -9.25
CA SER A 613 -23.47 -12.81 -8.64
C SER A 613 -22.66 -14.05 -8.31
N ALA A 614 -22.96 -14.69 -7.19
CA ALA A 614 -22.39 -15.96 -6.77
C ALA A 614 -23.40 -16.80 -6.02
N SER A 615 -23.26 -18.13 -6.07
CA SER A 615 -23.99 -19.09 -5.23
C SER A 615 -23.01 -20.04 -4.59
N VAL A 616 -23.30 -20.45 -3.36
CA VAL A 616 -22.54 -21.45 -2.60
C VAL A 616 -23.49 -22.48 -1.99
N ILE A 617 -23.01 -23.70 -1.89
CA ILE A 617 -23.70 -24.79 -1.18
C ILE A 617 -22.86 -25.12 0.06
N PHE A 618 -23.43 -24.97 1.22
CA PHE A 618 -22.82 -25.30 2.50
C PHE A 618 -22.87 -26.79 2.82
N ASN A 619 -22.14 -27.20 3.85
CA ASN A 619 -21.98 -28.63 4.18
C ASN A 619 -23.29 -29.31 4.57
N ASP A 620 -24.26 -28.57 5.07
CA ASP A 620 -25.61 -29.04 5.39
C ASP A 620 -26.57 -29.07 4.20
N GLY A 621 -26.07 -28.77 3.00
CA GLY A 621 -26.86 -28.69 1.75
C GLY A 621 -27.61 -27.36 1.56
N THR A 622 -27.48 -26.39 2.47
CA THR A 622 -28.09 -25.07 2.30
C THR A 622 -27.42 -24.33 1.14
N GLU A 623 -28.20 -23.93 0.14
CA GLU A 623 -27.73 -23.06 -0.95
C GLU A 623 -28.05 -21.61 -0.59
N MET A 624 -27.03 -20.76 -0.71
CA MET A 624 -27.17 -19.30 -0.56
C MET A 624 -26.53 -18.58 -1.75
N SER A 625 -27.12 -17.46 -2.13
CA SER A 625 -26.62 -16.67 -3.24
C SER A 625 -26.48 -15.20 -2.86
N VAL A 626 -25.55 -14.52 -3.48
CA VAL A 626 -25.39 -13.07 -3.41
C VAL A 626 -25.53 -12.47 -4.82
N ASN A 627 -26.29 -11.39 -4.91
CA ASN A 627 -26.40 -10.58 -6.12
C ASN A 627 -26.12 -9.12 -5.73
N ALA A 628 -24.89 -8.66 -6.01
CA ALA A 628 -24.47 -7.31 -5.69
C ALA A 628 -24.60 -6.33 -6.89
N ASN A 629 -25.34 -6.69 -7.95
CA ASN A 629 -25.54 -5.82 -9.10
C ASN A 629 -26.17 -4.48 -8.70
N ASN A 630 -25.51 -3.38 -9.11
CA ASN A 630 -25.84 -1.98 -8.78
C ASN A 630 -25.69 -1.61 -7.30
N MET A 631 -25.21 -2.50 -6.44
CA MET A 631 -24.81 -2.16 -5.06
C MET A 631 -23.53 -1.32 -5.08
N ILE A 632 -23.39 -0.45 -4.08
CA ILE A 632 -22.20 0.36 -3.88
C ILE A 632 -21.03 -0.56 -3.53
N VAL A 633 -19.89 -0.33 -4.13
CA VAL A 633 -18.66 -1.09 -3.84
C VAL A 633 -18.27 -0.87 -2.37
N LYS A 634 -18.07 -1.98 -1.66
CA LYS A 634 -17.70 -1.97 -0.24
C LYS A 634 -16.39 -1.20 -0.02
N GLU A 635 -16.24 -0.60 1.15
CA GLU A 635 -15.08 0.16 1.61
C GLU A 635 -14.79 1.47 0.86
N ILE A 636 -15.43 1.73 -0.29
CA ILE A 636 -15.24 2.98 -1.03
C ILE A 636 -16.27 4.02 -0.57
N PRO A 637 -15.85 5.12 0.07
CA PRO A 637 -16.74 6.19 0.48
C PRO A 637 -17.25 6.95 -0.74
N GLN A 638 -18.53 7.33 -0.71
CA GLN A 638 -19.11 8.13 -1.77
C GLN A 638 -18.74 9.64 -1.69
N VAL A 639 -18.39 10.10 -0.50
CA VAL A 639 -17.99 11.50 -0.24
C VAL A 639 -16.61 11.50 0.40
N LEU A 640 -15.72 12.31 -0.17
CA LEU A 640 -14.39 12.60 0.38
C LEU A 640 -14.21 14.11 0.45
N VAL A 641 -13.73 14.61 1.58
CA VAL A 641 -13.34 16.02 1.75
C VAL A 641 -11.95 16.08 2.34
N GLU A 642 -11.11 16.94 1.81
CA GLU A 642 -9.79 17.24 2.37
C GLU A 642 -9.63 18.74 2.50
N LEU A 643 -9.16 19.16 3.66
CA LEU A 643 -8.85 20.55 3.94
C LEU A 643 -7.49 20.61 4.64
N ASP A 644 -6.51 21.20 3.98
CA ASP A 644 -5.14 21.29 4.48
C ASP A 644 -4.71 22.77 4.66
N PRO A 645 -5.25 23.47 5.66
CA PRO A 645 -4.81 24.83 5.96
C PRO A 645 -3.40 24.83 6.54
N SER A 646 -2.61 25.81 6.14
CA SER A 646 -1.33 26.11 6.79
C SER A 646 -1.07 27.61 6.86
N TYR A 647 -0.33 28.01 7.90
CA TYR A 647 0.01 29.41 8.14
C TYR A 647 1.46 29.58 8.56
N ASN A 648 2.18 30.41 7.84
CA ASN A 648 3.52 30.82 8.22
C ASN A 648 3.41 31.97 9.22
N ILE A 649 3.48 31.66 10.53
CA ILE A 649 3.44 32.64 11.63
C ILE A 649 4.62 33.61 11.49
N THR A 650 5.78 33.07 11.18
CA THR A 650 6.98 33.81 10.77
C THR A 650 7.57 33.14 9.52
N LYS A 651 8.68 33.67 8.98
CA LYS A 651 9.41 32.99 7.89
C LYS A 651 9.98 31.63 8.29
N ASP A 652 10.17 31.40 9.58
CA ASP A 652 10.84 30.24 10.15
C ASP A 652 9.87 29.32 10.93
N LEU A 653 8.64 29.76 11.21
CA LEU A 653 7.65 29.03 12.00
C LEU A 653 6.36 28.83 11.21
N ARG A 654 5.99 27.57 10.94
CA ARG A 654 4.80 27.19 10.20
C ARG A 654 3.90 26.31 11.05
N LEU A 655 2.62 26.66 11.12
CA LEU A 655 1.52 25.82 11.61
C LEU A 655 0.82 25.18 10.40
N TRP A 656 0.42 23.92 10.53
CA TRP A 656 -0.35 23.24 9.52
C TRP A 656 -1.35 22.26 10.14
N LEU A 657 -2.49 22.08 9.47
CA LEU A 657 -3.51 21.09 9.80
C LEU A 657 -3.90 20.33 8.54
N SER A 658 -4.47 19.16 8.71
CA SER A 658 -5.07 18.35 7.63
C SER A 658 -6.31 17.66 8.20
N PHE A 659 -7.43 17.90 7.56
CA PHE A 659 -8.72 17.29 7.87
C PHE A 659 -9.14 16.46 6.66
N ARG A 660 -9.41 15.18 6.86
CA ARG A 660 -9.87 14.27 5.83
C ARG A 660 -11.15 13.60 6.28
N TYR A 661 -12.24 13.92 5.61
CA TYR A 661 -13.52 13.28 5.83
C TYR A 661 -13.73 12.17 4.82
N PHE A 662 -13.98 10.98 5.34
CA PHE A 662 -14.45 9.83 4.57
C PHE A 662 -15.92 9.63 4.92
N GLY A 663 -16.80 9.69 3.92
CA GLY A 663 -18.21 9.42 4.11
C GLY A 663 -18.48 7.97 4.53
N LYS A 664 -19.74 7.65 4.76
CA LYS A 664 -20.19 6.29 5.05
C LYS A 664 -19.62 5.29 4.04
N THR A 665 -19.15 4.13 4.55
CA THR A 665 -18.70 2.99 3.75
C THR A 665 -19.49 1.74 4.10
N TYR A 666 -19.86 0.97 3.08
CA TYR A 666 -20.47 -0.33 3.32
C TYR A 666 -19.41 -1.37 3.70
N ALA A 667 -19.72 -2.18 4.69
CA ALA A 667 -18.84 -3.20 5.24
C ALA A 667 -19.13 -4.59 4.64
N ASN A 668 -20.20 -4.73 3.86
CA ASN A 668 -20.55 -5.96 3.17
C ASN A 668 -21.16 -5.72 1.78
N LEU A 669 -21.29 -6.81 1.00
CA LEU A 669 -21.73 -6.76 -0.41
C LEU A 669 -23.20 -6.38 -0.59
N GLN A 670 -24.04 -6.61 0.41
CA GLN A 670 -25.50 -6.42 0.37
C GLN A 670 -25.93 -5.00 0.81
N GLU A 671 -24.96 -4.09 1.08
CA GLU A 671 -25.23 -2.78 1.69
C GLU A 671 -26.02 -2.85 3.01
N ALA A 672 -25.94 -3.97 3.71
CA ALA A 672 -26.67 -4.25 4.94
C ALA A 672 -25.93 -3.71 6.16
N LEU A 673 -24.63 -3.90 6.21
CA LEU A 673 -23.76 -3.42 7.28
C LEU A 673 -22.85 -2.30 6.75
N TYR A 674 -22.59 -1.32 7.60
CA TYR A 674 -21.81 -0.14 7.20
C TYR A 674 -21.14 0.50 8.41
N PHE A 675 -20.13 1.33 8.13
CA PHE A 675 -19.53 2.23 9.10
C PHE A 675 -19.89 3.68 8.74
N ASN A 676 -20.16 4.48 9.77
CA ASN A 676 -20.45 5.90 9.62
C ASN A 676 -19.23 6.67 9.07
N GLY A 677 -19.50 7.85 8.53
CA GLY A 677 -18.43 8.74 8.07
C GLY A 677 -17.49 9.13 9.22
N ARG A 678 -16.21 9.28 8.88
CA ARG A 678 -15.15 9.56 9.85
C ARG A 678 -14.23 10.67 9.37
N TRP A 679 -13.59 11.32 10.33
CA TRP A 679 -12.49 12.24 10.09
C TRP A 679 -11.16 11.56 10.41
N GLU A 680 -10.18 11.74 9.55
CA GLU A 680 -8.77 11.50 9.86
C GLU A 680 -8.10 12.88 9.95
N THR A 681 -7.44 13.16 11.07
CA THR A 681 -6.93 14.49 11.35
C THR A 681 -5.45 14.47 11.69
N PHE A 682 -4.73 15.42 11.12
CA PHE A 682 -3.31 15.61 11.34
C PHE A 682 -3.04 17.09 11.58
N GLY A 683 -2.00 17.39 12.33
CA GLY A 683 -1.58 18.78 12.49
C GLY A 683 -0.18 18.85 13.04
N GLY A 684 0.43 20.01 12.95
CA GLY A 684 1.76 20.17 13.50
C GLY A 684 2.33 21.57 13.34
N VAL A 685 3.44 21.76 14.02
CA VAL A 685 4.27 22.96 13.95
C VAL A 685 5.65 22.56 13.46
N ASN A 686 6.16 23.29 12.47
CA ASN A 686 7.51 23.13 11.97
C ASN A 686 8.27 24.45 12.22
N TRP A 687 9.45 24.34 12.81
CA TRP A 687 10.31 25.46 13.14
C TRP A 687 11.71 25.27 12.53
N THR A 688 12.08 26.17 11.62
CA THR A 688 13.45 26.28 11.11
C THR A 688 14.25 27.12 12.11
N VAL A 689 14.96 26.46 13.02
CA VAL A 689 15.77 27.12 14.07
C VAL A 689 16.90 27.92 13.44
N ASN A 690 17.56 27.34 12.42
CA ASN A 690 18.59 27.97 11.62
C ASN A 690 18.78 27.17 10.31
N LYS A 691 19.76 27.56 9.48
CA LYS A 691 20.03 26.89 8.18
C LYS A 691 20.39 25.39 8.29
N HIS A 692 20.76 24.94 9.47
CA HIS A 692 21.21 23.57 9.75
C HIS A 692 20.21 22.73 10.54
N LEU A 693 19.22 23.31 11.21
CA LEU A 693 18.34 22.61 12.13
C LEU A 693 16.88 23.01 11.90
N ASP A 694 16.07 22.00 11.58
CA ASP A 694 14.61 22.08 11.62
C ASP A 694 14.08 21.18 12.73
N LEU A 695 13.09 21.66 13.47
CA LEU A 695 12.34 20.90 14.48
C LEU A 695 10.87 20.83 14.11
N GLY A 696 10.21 19.78 14.50
CA GLY A 696 8.78 19.61 14.27
C GLY A 696 8.10 18.84 15.39
N VAL A 697 6.86 19.22 15.65
CA VAL A 697 5.92 18.45 16.45
C VAL A 697 4.68 18.25 15.63
N SER A 698 4.19 17.03 15.54
CA SER A 698 2.95 16.71 14.83
C SER A 698 2.06 15.79 15.66
N VAL A 699 0.78 15.84 15.36
CA VAL A 699 -0.24 15.02 16.00
C VAL A 699 -1.03 14.30 14.90
N VAL A 700 -1.18 13.00 15.05
CA VAL A 700 -2.07 12.15 14.24
C VAL A 700 -3.34 11.92 15.04
N ASN A 701 -4.49 11.99 14.37
CA ASN A 701 -5.81 11.86 14.99
C ASN A 701 -6.01 12.80 16.16
N PHE A 702 -5.79 14.11 15.95
CA PHE A 702 -5.88 15.11 17.04
C PHE A 702 -7.31 15.30 17.59
N LEU A 703 -8.34 14.90 16.84
CA LEU A 703 -9.72 14.82 17.34
C LEU A 703 -9.96 13.59 18.22
N ASN A 704 -8.98 12.69 18.34
CA ASN A 704 -9.07 11.42 19.04
C ASN A 704 -10.32 10.62 18.65
N GLN A 705 -10.66 10.62 17.36
CA GLN A 705 -11.81 9.91 16.84
C GLN A 705 -11.57 8.41 16.95
N LYS A 706 -12.48 7.72 17.60
CA LYS A 706 -12.53 6.28 17.70
C LYS A 706 -13.53 5.72 16.68
N GLY A 707 -13.32 4.51 16.20
CA GLY A 707 -14.22 3.86 15.26
C GLY A 707 -13.55 2.69 14.54
N ALA A 708 -14.34 1.91 13.82
CA ALA A 708 -13.87 0.84 12.96
C ALA A 708 -14.05 1.23 11.48
N LYS A 709 -13.35 0.51 10.61
CA LYS A 709 -13.39 0.66 9.16
C LYS A 709 -13.14 -0.68 8.47
N GLY A 710 -13.22 -0.69 7.15
CA GLY A 710 -12.98 -1.89 6.36
C GLY A 710 -14.23 -2.74 6.20
N THR A 711 -14.04 -4.03 6.00
CA THR A 711 -15.12 -5.04 5.95
C THR A 711 -15.37 -5.64 7.32
N ILE A 712 -16.58 -6.14 7.52
CA ILE A 712 -16.92 -6.99 8.66
C ILE A 712 -16.81 -8.44 8.17
N SER A 713 -15.85 -9.18 8.70
CA SER A 713 -15.59 -10.56 8.29
C SER A 713 -16.84 -11.44 8.42
N GLY A 714 -17.11 -12.28 7.40
CA GLY A 714 -18.22 -13.21 7.38
C GLY A 714 -19.61 -12.60 7.22
N SER A 715 -19.67 -11.34 6.80
CA SER A 715 -20.93 -10.61 6.63
C SER A 715 -21.42 -10.56 5.18
N GLU A 716 -20.74 -11.17 4.23
CA GLU A 716 -20.98 -11.01 2.79
C GLU A 716 -22.40 -11.42 2.35
N LEU A 717 -22.98 -12.43 3.01
CA LEU A 717 -24.31 -12.95 2.72
C LEU A 717 -25.43 -12.33 3.58
N ILE A 718 -25.09 -11.42 4.51
CA ILE A 718 -26.08 -10.77 5.37
C ILE A 718 -26.88 -9.76 4.56
N THR A 719 -28.21 -9.93 4.54
CA THR A 719 -29.14 -9.06 3.84
C THR A 719 -29.60 -7.86 4.70
N LYS A 720 -30.24 -6.87 4.07
CA LYS A 720 -30.80 -5.70 4.79
C LYS A 720 -31.91 -6.07 5.78
N GLU A 721 -32.68 -7.11 5.48
CA GLU A 721 -33.73 -7.63 6.34
C GLU A 721 -33.16 -8.31 7.60
N GLU A 722 -31.95 -8.86 7.48
CA GLU A 722 -31.26 -9.54 8.57
C GLU A 722 -30.38 -8.61 9.40
N ALA A 723 -30.01 -7.44 8.85
CA ALA A 723 -29.05 -6.52 9.47
C ALA A 723 -29.42 -6.14 10.92
N GLY A 724 -30.72 -6.00 11.19
CA GLY A 724 -31.20 -5.69 12.54
C GLY A 724 -30.85 -6.74 13.60
N LYS A 725 -30.64 -8.00 13.21
CA LYS A 725 -30.23 -9.08 14.11
C LYS A 725 -28.79 -8.96 14.60
N TYR A 726 -28.00 -8.15 13.89
CA TYR A 726 -26.58 -7.96 14.19
C TYR A 726 -26.31 -6.75 15.10
N ALA A 727 -27.35 -5.95 15.42
CA ALA A 727 -27.22 -4.91 16.42
C ALA A 727 -26.98 -5.53 17.81
N GLY A 728 -25.88 -5.14 18.46
CA GLY A 728 -25.42 -5.69 19.72
C GLY A 728 -24.54 -6.95 19.59
N CYS A 729 -24.30 -7.46 18.38
CA CYS A 729 -23.42 -8.60 18.16
C CYS A 729 -21.93 -8.20 18.24
N TYR A 730 -21.13 -9.14 18.72
CA TYR A 730 -19.66 -9.01 18.67
C TYR A 730 -19.17 -9.30 17.25
N MET A 731 -18.29 -8.43 16.77
CA MET A 731 -17.67 -8.50 15.43
C MET A 731 -16.21 -8.09 15.49
N SER A 732 -15.44 -8.38 14.43
CA SER A 732 -14.05 -7.95 14.30
C SER A 732 -13.88 -7.05 13.08
N GLY A 733 -12.97 -6.09 13.17
CA GLY A 733 -12.60 -5.20 12.08
C GLY A 733 -11.38 -4.34 12.42
N SER A 734 -10.94 -3.52 11.45
CA SER A 734 -9.82 -2.63 11.66
C SER A 734 -10.25 -1.34 12.37
N TYR A 735 -9.38 -0.83 13.24
CA TYR A 735 -9.59 0.42 13.97
C TYR A 735 -8.89 1.62 13.34
N LEU A 736 -9.32 2.80 13.76
CA LEU A 736 -8.61 4.04 13.49
C LEU A 736 -7.35 4.10 14.37
N ARG A 737 -6.26 4.64 13.81
CA ARG A 737 -5.03 4.91 14.58
C ARG A 737 -5.36 5.86 15.74
N PRO A 738 -4.94 5.58 16.98
CA PRO A 738 -5.24 6.41 18.13
C PRO A 738 -4.49 7.76 18.05
N PHE A 739 -4.88 8.71 18.93
CA PHE A 739 -4.17 9.97 19.11
C PHE A 739 -2.67 9.71 19.28
N THR A 740 -1.84 10.29 18.40
CA THR A 740 -0.39 10.07 18.40
C THR A 740 0.35 11.39 18.31
N VAL A 741 1.22 11.67 19.26
CA VAL A 741 2.15 12.81 19.21
C VAL A 741 3.48 12.34 18.67
N GLU A 742 4.00 13.05 17.66
CA GLU A 742 5.28 12.77 17.04
C GLU A 742 6.20 13.98 17.14
N PHE A 743 7.46 13.74 17.41
CA PHE A 743 8.53 14.72 17.38
C PHE A 743 9.45 14.44 16.20
N SER A 744 9.96 15.48 15.54
CA SER A 744 10.94 15.37 14.48
C SER A 744 12.05 16.40 14.60
N ALA A 745 13.25 16.00 14.21
CA ALA A 745 14.40 16.87 14.06
C ALA A 745 15.13 16.55 12.76
N SER A 746 15.55 17.59 12.03
CA SER A 746 16.34 17.43 10.79
C SER A 746 17.59 18.30 10.89
N VAL A 747 18.75 17.67 10.78
CA VAL A 747 20.05 18.33 10.76
C VAL A 747 20.62 18.28 9.35
N LYS A 748 20.97 19.46 8.80
CA LYS A 748 21.56 19.64 7.46
C LYS A 748 22.99 20.12 7.58
N PHE A 749 23.89 19.53 6.83
CA PHE A 749 25.32 19.84 6.87
C PHE A 749 25.98 19.67 5.48
#